data_e799df1be464c22a056762a314245f4a
#
_entry.id   e799df1be464c22a056762a314245f4a
#
_cell.length_a   1.000
_cell.length_b   1.000
_cell.length_c   1.000
_cell.angle_alpha   90.00
_cell.angle_beta   90.00
_cell.angle_gamma   90.00
#
_symmetry.space_group_name_H-M   'P 1'
#
loop_
_entity.id
_entity.type
_entity.pdbx_description
1 polymer ?
#
loop_
_entity_poly.entity_id
_entity_poly.type
_entity_poly.pdbx_seq_one_letter_code
_entity_poly.pdbx_strand_id
1 'polypeptide(L)'
;MANKTTGSGQWTNMGNVTTNPDGSYSDSKTYNFLDMVSYEGGSYVCLENGTIGVRPSPGESTDRWFCSSVPGEATPDFKNLVTETKEAARTAKEKASEAETSAKASEISAQAASNSAGAAAASARDAENAKDVVAGYKNAAEKAASSAATSEKNVNDKIAGLDNTFSEKTTSAIETINKSVDTKAGEIKNEITATKKSMVDASQKAINDTIDARKTEINNTGASEIKNVQAESATQTQGIKSVAAEQLAAINAAGGTLESAIERYYAMRRTREIYTVEELDPDVTQSCAVNRLDGLAGLTCTPSTSTTAGEDQIGTLEAFRPIEVNWILDDDGNQKITAIEGMPGYKTTGKVNRGIMNMGLYYKKERNAEDNGWLHHWSMLPRKEEGYVPMKECVRPDNTVQGWMLHPKGAAVDIDGVPYVTNGKPVRNKPSYANFTYARKQGPAYCFETDVDAAWVLALTMIKYGTKDLQAYMRGCTAYSNQYNVAVAEENTKRVILTKDQANYFVVGSFVSVGNPGSNTNYDRYYAYMHNIVDSVKITAIEAVDETHSALVLDVAAPFTTETSYKVSTMHWETGSTDSVQGYDGSPVSNTDGKNICKINGIEIMPGGLSVSGNSVHIIETDSDGNTSCTYYRCDDARLLTTNTDTIISSYVKVGSFPATDNAWKYIKEQMVDFGKGVMYPVTYGGGDKAYWADGWHTGSTPSAGQKSARELLRRGDLGSGGIAGPSFVFGGGGLAGAWWHILATLSPNAVRGEWQATA
;
A
#
# COMPACT_ATOMS: atom_id res chain seq x y z
N MET A 1 26.07 -24.33 18.02
CA MET A 1 26.34 -23.85 19.39
C MET A 1 24.99 -23.67 20.06
N ALA A 2 24.78 -24.29 21.18
CA ALA A 2 23.58 -24.01 21.99
C ALA A 2 24.01 -23.13 23.18
N ASN A 3 23.37 -22.01 23.33
CA ASN A 3 23.61 -21.10 24.45
C ASN A 3 22.42 -21.10 25.39
N LYS A 4 22.66 -21.17 26.69
CA LYS A 4 21.63 -21.06 27.72
C LYS A 4 21.89 -19.79 28.56
N THR A 5 20.88 -19.02 28.84
CA THR A 5 20.97 -17.93 29.83
C THR A 5 20.96 -18.49 31.23
N THR A 6 21.94 -18.13 32.02
CA THR A 6 21.88 -18.19 33.48
C THR A 6 21.28 -16.88 33.98
N GLY A 7 20.52 -16.88 35.08
CA GLY A 7 19.70 -15.78 35.58
C GLY A 7 20.37 -14.41 35.79
N SER A 8 21.53 -14.16 35.19
CA SER A 8 22.25 -12.88 35.11
C SER A 8 22.28 -12.28 33.70
N GLY A 9 21.58 -12.87 32.72
CA GLY A 9 21.60 -12.40 31.34
C GLY A 9 22.87 -12.69 30.55
N GLN A 10 23.84 -13.44 31.11
CA GLN A 10 25.04 -13.84 30.37
C GLN A 10 24.82 -15.17 29.62
N TRP A 11 25.25 -15.20 28.36
CA TRP A 11 25.23 -16.41 27.53
C TRP A 11 26.36 -17.33 27.92
N THR A 12 26.05 -18.59 28.19
CA THR A 12 27.06 -19.62 28.47
C THR A 12 27.21 -20.52 27.24
N ASN A 13 28.45 -20.75 26.81
CA ASN A 13 28.74 -21.70 25.72
C ASN A 13 28.41 -23.11 26.20
N MET A 14 27.52 -23.81 25.49
CA MET A 14 27.03 -25.16 25.84
C MET A 14 27.82 -26.28 25.19
N GLY A 15 28.96 -25.98 24.55
CA GLY A 15 29.84 -26.97 23.92
C GLY A 15 29.91 -26.83 22.39
N ASN A 16 30.84 -27.52 21.78
CA ASN A 16 31.01 -27.58 20.33
C ASN A 16 30.62 -28.98 19.82
N VAL A 17 29.99 -29.03 18.66
CA VAL A 17 29.55 -30.29 18.04
C VAL A 17 30.71 -31.16 17.60
N THR A 18 31.89 -30.57 17.35
CA THR A 18 33.13 -31.30 17.03
C THR A 18 34.32 -30.57 17.62
N THR A 19 35.22 -31.31 18.23
CA THR A 19 36.42 -30.77 18.86
C THR A 19 37.71 -31.13 18.13
N ASN A 20 37.70 -32.14 17.26
CA ASN A 20 38.80 -32.48 16.38
C ASN A 20 38.49 -32.17 14.92
N PRO A 21 39.46 -31.78 14.09
CA PRO A 21 39.22 -31.51 12.66
C PRO A 21 38.64 -32.70 11.89
N ASP A 22 38.94 -33.92 12.30
CA ASP A 22 38.45 -35.19 11.75
C ASP A 22 37.26 -35.77 12.53
N GLY A 23 36.87 -35.11 13.65
CA GLY A 23 35.77 -35.55 14.52
C GLY A 23 36.11 -36.77 15.39
N SER A 24 37.34 -37.26 15.41
CA SER A 24 37.73 -38.46 16.16
C SER A 24 38.09 -38.17 17.62
N TYR A 25 37.90 -39.17 18.47
CA TYR A 25 38.31 -39.12 19.87
C TYR A 25 39.83 -39.13 20.01
N SER A 26 40.35 -38.38 21.00
CA SER A 26 41.79 -38.39 21.36
C SER A 26 41.95 -38.39 22.87
N ASP A 27 42.80 -39.30 23.39
CA ASP A 27 43.09 -39.41 24.82
C ASP A 27 43.76 -38.15 25.41
N SER A 28 44.41 -37.35 24.59
CA SER A 28 45.13 -36.15 25.04
C SER A 28 44.30 -34.88 25.01
N LYS A 29 43.08 -34.94 24.52
CA LYS A 29 42.20 -33.78 24.38
C LYS A 29 41.18 -33.75 25.50
N THR A 30 40.90 -32.55 25.96
CA THR A 30 39.81 -32.29 26.94
C THR A 30 38.53 -32.04 26.19
N TYR A 31 37.46 -32.75 26.54
CA TYR A 31 36.11 -32.61 26.00
C TYR A 31 35.18 -31.98 27.04
N ASN A 32 34.26 -31.22 26.56
CA ASN A 32 33.27 -30.54 27.40
C ASN A 32 31.86 -31.09 27.08
N PHE A 33 30.93 -30.79 27.96
CA PHE A 33 29.52 -31.15 27.80
C PHE A 33 29.00 -30.78 26.41
N LEU A 34 28.41 -31.75 25.71
CA LEU A 34 27.93 -31.74 24.33
C LEU A 34 28.98 -31.73 23.22
N ASP A 35 30.25 -31.88 23.52
CA ASP A 35 31.24 -32.17 22.48
C ASP A 35 30.98 -33.57 21.89
N MET A 36 31.01 -33.67 20.56
CA MET A 36 30.74 -34.92 19.85
C MET A 36 32.02 -35.45 19.21
N VAL A 37 32.24 -36.75 19.32
CA VAL A 37 33.39 -37.44 18.72
C VAL A 37 32.97 -38.75 18.04
N SER A 38 33.79 -39.19 17.08
CA SER A 38 33.73 -40.54 16.55
C SER A 38 34.79 -41.41 17.26
N TYR A 39 34.41 -42.63 17.61
CA TYR A 39 35.30 -43.62 18.18
C TYR A 39 34.87 -45.01 17.76
N GLU A 40 35.80 -45.79 17.20
CA GLU A 40 35.58 -47.16 16.71
C GLU A 40 34.30 -47.34 15.90
N GLY A 41 34.02 -46.38 15.00
CA GLY A 41 32.88 -46.39 14.08
C GLY A 41 31.55 -45.92 14.67
N GLY A 42 31.48 -45.67 15.97
CA GLY A 42 30.29 -45.05 16.62
C GLY A 42 30.48 -43.56 16.84
N SER A 43 29.37 -42.86 17.10
CA SER A 43 29.37 -41.43 17.48
C SER A 43 28.96 -41.27 18.94
N TYR A 44 29.67 -40.43 19.66
CA TYR A 44 29.49 -40.25 21.11
C TYR A 44 29.45 -38.77 21.46
N VAL A 45 28.60 -38.42 22.41
CA VAL A 45 28.43 -37.05 22.93
C VAL A 45 28.95 -37.00 24.35
N CYS A 46 29.82 -36.05 24.66
CA CYS A 46 30.37 -35.87 25.99
C CYS A 46 29.32 -35.35 26.96
N LEU A 47 29.19 -35.99 28.13
CA LEU A 47 28.19 -35.67 29.15
C LEU A 47 28.72 -34.79 30.28
N GLU A 48 30.04 -34.53 30.36
CA GLU A 48 30.63 -33.76 31.46
C GLU A 48 31.82 -32.91 30.99
N ASN A 49 31.88 -31.66 31.48
CA ASN A 49 32.99 -30.75 31.18
C ASN A 49 34.33 -31.26 31.77
N GLY A 50 35.39 -31.08 31.00
CA GLY A 50 36.76 -31.46 31.44
C GLY A 50 37.06 -32.94 31.29
N THR A 51 36.28 -33.71 30.54
CA THR A 51 36.54 -35.13 30.25
C THR A 51 37.81 -35.28 29.42
N ILE A 52 38.84 -35.95 29.96
CA ILE A 52 40.11 -36.21 29.30
C ILE A 52 40.60 -37.65 29.61
N GLY A 53 41.13 -38.36 28.63
CA GLY A 53 41.65 -39.69 28.80
C GLY A 53 40.62 -40.79 29.10
N VAL A 54 39.32 -40.46 29.06
CA VAL A 54 38.21 -41.41 29.25
C VAL A 54 37.63 -41.75 27.88
N ARG A 55 37.93 -42.95 27.38
CA ARG A 55 37.46 -43.41 26.07
C ARG A 55 35.99 -43.76 26.07
N PRO A 56 35.24 -43.44 24.99
CA PRO A 56 33.93 -44.00 24.79
C PRO A 56 33.96 -45.54 24.75
N SER A 57 32.91 -46.18 25.26
CA SER A 57 32.72 -47.63 25.11
C SER A 57 32.03 -47.94 23.80
N PRO A 58 32.57 -48.80 22.92
CA PRO A 58 31.98 -49.07 21.62
C PRO A 58 30.53 -49.59 21.73
N GLY A 59 29.58 -48.80 21.16
CA GLY A 59 28.16 -49.15 21.13
C GLY A 59 27.37 -48.92 22.43
N GLU A 60 27.99 -48.41 23.48
CA GLU A 60 27.34 -48.21 24.78
C GLU A 60 27.43 -46.75 25.27
N SER A 61 26.43 -46.32 26.02
CA SER A 61 26.50 -45.06 26.76
C SER A 61 27.08 -45.28 28.15
N THR A 62 27.96 -44.38 28.60
CA THR A 62 28.62 -44.41 29.92
C THR A 62 28.29 -43.13 30.69
N ASP A 63 28.76 -42.97 31.93
CA ASP A 63 28.59 -41.76 32.72
C ASP A 63 29.23 -40.51 32.07
N ARG A 64 30.18 -40.70 31.17
CA ARG A 64 30.93 -39.62 30.51
C ARG A 64 30.58 -39.46 29.03
N TRP A 65 30.04 -40.50 28.39
CA TRP A 65 29.75 -40.52 26.98
C TRP A 65 28.35 -41.09 26.69
N PHE A 66 27.55 -40.37 25.95
CA PHE A 66 26.30 -40.87 25.38
C PHE A 66 26.56 -41.41 23.98
N CYS A 67 26.29 -42.67 23.76
CA CYS A 67 26.41 -43.30 22.44
C CYS A 67 25.24 -42.86 21.56
N SER A 68 25.49 -42.01 20.59
CA SER A 68 24.48 -41.46 19.68
C SER A 68 24.30 -42.30 18.40
N SER A 69 25.28 -43.10 18.04
CA SER A 69 25.17 -44.10 16.97
C SER A 69 26.18 -45.24 17.15
N VAL A 70 25.78 -46.45 16.78
CA VAL A 70 26.65 -47.65 16.77
C VAL A 70 27.13 -47.95 15.36
N PRO A 71 28.31 -48.66 15.21
CA PRO A 71 28.71 -49.10 13.91
C PRO A 71 27.71 -50.07 13.31
N GLY A 72 27.23 -49.79 12.11
CA GLY A 72 26.43 -50.69 11.32
C GLY A 72 27.04 -50.81 9.92
N GLU A 73 26.83 -51.94 9.25
CA GLU A 73 27.20 -52.05 7.84
C GLU A 73 26.35 -51.03 7.03
N ALA A 74 27.04 -50.03 6.52
CA ALA A 74 26.39 -49.04 5.69
C ALA A 74 25.89 -49.69 4.39
N THR A 75 24.60 -49.68 4.17
CA THR A 75 23.99 -50.10 2.90
C THR A 75 24.54 -49.25 1.74
N PRO A 76 24.54 -49.76 0.50
CA PRO A 76 24.94 -48.99 -0.67
C PRO A 76 24.23 -47.64 -0.77
N ASP A 77 22.97 -47.58 -0.39
CA ASP A 77 22.13 -46.34 -0.39
C ASP A 77 22.65 -45.31 0.64
N PHE A 78 23.12 -45.76 1.81
CA PHE A 78 23.71 -44.85 2.81
C PHE A 78 25.06 -44.28 2.36
N LYS A 79 25.88 -45.07 1.65
CA LYS A 79 27.14 -44.58 1.07
C LYS A 79 26.88 -43.52 -0.03
N ASN A 80 25.86 -43.73 -0.85
CA ASN A 80 25.45 -42.77 -1.85
C ASN A 80 24.94 -41.47 -1.20
N LEU A 81 24.09 -41.56 -0.15
CA LEU A 81 23.57 -40.41 0.59
C LEU A 81 24.70 -39.59 1.26
N VAL A 82 25.73 -40.26 1.79
CA VAL A 82 26.91 -39.57 2.35
C VAL A 82 27.72 -38.85 1.28
N THR A 83 27.81 -39.43 0.08
CA THR A 83 28.49 -38.76 -1.04
C THR A 83 27.71 -37.54 -1.52
N GLU A 84 26.41 -37.67 -1.72
CA GLU A 84 25.52 -36.58 -2.09
C GLU A 84 25.50 -35.46 -1.04
N THR A 85 25.54 -35.83 0.26
CA THR A 85 25.60 -34.85 1.36
C THR A 85 26.94 -34.08 1.35
N LYS A 86 28.05 -34.73 1.04
CA LYS A 86 29.35 -34.05 0.91
C LYS A 86 29.40 -33.11 -0.29
N GLU A 87 28.82 -33.49 -1.42
CA GLU A 87 28.74 -32.63 -2.59
C GLU A 87 27.81 -31.42 -2.33
N ALA A 88 26.67 -31.64 -1.69
CA ALA A 88 25.79 -30.57 -1.26
C ALA A 88 26.46 -29.57 -0.29
N ALA A 89 27.26 -30.10 0.66
CA ALA A 89 28.02 -29.26 1.59
C ALA A 89 29.10 -28.43 0.87
N ARG A 90 29.77 -29.01 -0.16
CA ARG A 90 30.74 -28.28 -0.98
C ARG A 90 30.07 -27.16 -1.75
N THR A 91 28.95 -27.44 -2.40
CA THR A 91 28.16 -26.47 -3.13
C THR A 91 27.65 -25.34 -2.22
N ALA A 92 27.18 -25.68 -1.01
CA ALA A 92 26.78 -24.70 -0.02
C ALA A 92 27.92 -23.76 0.40
N LYS A 93 29.17 -24.31 0.53
CA LYS A 93 30.34 -23.49 0.86
C LYS A 93 30.74 -22.54 -0.27
N GLU A 94 30.65 -22.99 -1.51
CA GLU A 94 30.91 -22.14 -2.69
C GLU A 94 29.88 -21.03 -2.76
N LYS A 95 28.59 -21.32 -2.55
CA LYS A 95 27.51 -20.33 -2.52
C LYS A 95 27.63 -19.33 -1.35
N ALA A 96 28.13 -19.78 -0.20
CA ALA A 96 28.44 -18.89 0.92
C ALA A 96 29.52 -17.85 0.55
N SER A 97 30.56 -18.29 -0.21
CA SER A 97 31.61 -17.39 -0.69
C SER A 97 31.11 -16.39 -1.73
N GLU A 98 30.19 -16.80 -2.61
CA GLU A 98 29.52 -15.90 -3.56
C GLU A 98 28.63 -14.88 -2.83
N ALA A 99 27.91 -15.30 -1.79
CA ALA A 99 27.11 -14.41 -0.94
C ALA A 99 27.98 -13.38 -0.21
N GLU A 100 29.17 -13.77 0.28
CA GLU A 100 30.11 -12.83 0.88
C GLU A 100 30.62 -11.79 -0.14
N THR A 101 30.85 -12.20 -1.37
CA THR A 101 31.23 -11.28 -2.46
C THR A 101 30.12 -10.32 -2.78
N SER A 102 28.88 -10.80 -2.83
CA SER A 102 27.70 -9.95 -3.04
C SER A 102 27.46 -8.97 -1.88
N ALA A 103 27.71 -9.40 -0.65
CA ALA A 103 27.63 -8.53 0.53
C ALA A 103 28.66 -7.39 0.45
N LYS A 104 29.89 -7.68 0.03
CA LYS A 104 30.93 -6.64 -0.19
C LYS A 104 30.55 -5.66 -1.32
N ALA A 105 29.95 -6.15 -2.40
CA ALA A 105 29.45 -5.30 -3.45
C ALA A 105 28.31 -4.38 -2.98
N SER A 106 27.42 -4.89 -2.12
CA SER A 106 26.36 -4.12 -1.49
C SER A 106 26.91 -3.03 -0.55
N GLU A 107 27.98 -3.34 0.19
CA GLU A 107 28.67 -2.36 1.06
C GLU A 107 29.33 -1.22 0.24
N ILE A 108 29.95 -1.56 -0.89
CA ILE A 108 30.52 -0.56 -1.82
C ILE A 108 29.39 0.32 -2.38
N SER A 109 28.26 -0.27 -2.73
CA SER A 109 27.10 0.48 -3.24
C SER A 109 26.48 1.39 -2.17
N ALA A 110 26.39 0.92 -0.93
CA ALA A 110 25.94 1.72 0.20
C ALA A 110 26.90 2.91 0.46
N GLN A 111 28.20 2.69 0.33
CA GLN A 111 29.21 3.77 0.44
C GLN A 111 29.07 4.79 -0.69
N ALA A 112 28.80 4.35 -1.93
CA ALA A 112 28.55 5.26 -3.06
C ALA A 112 27.28 6.08 -2.86
N ALA A 113 26.19 5.46 -2.35
CA ALA A 113 24.97 6.18 -2.00
C ALA A 113 25.21 7.21 -0.88
N SER A 114 26.02 6.88 0.13
CA SER A 114 26.41 7.81 1.19
C SER A 114 27.20 8.99 0.65
N ASN A 115 28.12 8.76 -0.29
CA ASN A 115 28.89 9.82 -0.93
C ASN A 115 27.99 10.72 -1.78
N SER A 116 27.02 10.16 -2.50
CA SER A 116 26.03 10.92 -3.28
C SER A 116 25.13 11.77 -2.40
N ALA A 117 24.70 11.24 -1.25
CA ALA A 117 23.96 12.00 -0.25
C ALA A 117 24.79 13.14 0.33
N GLY A 118 26.10 12.90 0.55
CA GLY A 118 27.06 13.94 0.96
C GLY A 118 27.19 15.07 -0.07
N ALA A 119 27.27 14.73 -1.35
CA ALA A 119 27.32 15.70 -2.45
C ALA A 119 26.01 16.50 -2.57
N ALA A 120 24.85 15.85 -2.41
CA ALA A 120 23.56 16.55 -2.38
C ALA A 120 23.45 17.52 -1.20
N ALA A 121 23.95 17.13 -0.02
CA ALA A 121 23.99 18.01 1.15
C ALA A 121 24.94 19.18 0.96
N ALA A 122 26.04 18.99 0.23
CA ALA A 122 26.96 20.11 -0.14
C ALA A 122 26.26 21.09 -1.09
N SER A 123 25.61 20.59 -2.14
CA SER A 123 24.85 21.41 -3.09
C SER A 123 23.70 22.18 -2.41
N ALA A 124 23.06 21.60 -1.42
CA ALA A 124 22.04 22.29 -0.63
C ALA A 124 22.60 23.42 0.21
N ARG A 125 23.84 23.26 0.78
CA ARG A 125 24.52 24.33 1.49
C ARG A 125 24.96 25.47 0.54
N ASP A 126 25.40 25.11 -0.67
CA ASP A 126 25.77 26.12 -1.68
C ASP A 126 24.56 26.94 -2.12
N ALA A 127 23.36 26.29 -2.23
CA ALA A 127 22.13 26.99 -2.51
C ALA A 127 21.69 27.92 -1.36
N GLU A 128 21.88 27.54 -0.10
CA GLU A 128 21.60 28.39 1.05
C GLU A 128 22.62 29.57 1.13
N ASN A 129 23.90 29.32 0.87
CA ASN A 129 24.91 30.38 0.76
C ASN A 129 24.57 31.37 -0.36
N ALA A 130 24.10 30.90 -1.51
CA ALA A 130 23.65 31.76 -2.60
C ALA A 130 22.47 32.64 -2.20
N LYS A 131 21.55 32.12 -1.40
CA LYS A 131 20.40 32.86 -0.84
C LYS A 131 20.90 33.98 0.11
N ASP A 132 21.89 33.71 0.93
CA ASP A 132 22.47 34.70 1.84
C ASP A 132 23.21 35.82 1.06
N VAL A 133 23.89 35.47 -0.03
CA VAL A 133 24.51 36.42 -0.95
C VAL A 133 23.45 37.33 -1.60
N VAL A 134 22.33 36.74 -2.04
CA VAL A 134 21.21 37.53 -2.61
C VAL A 134 20.59 38.45 -1.56
N ALA A 135 20.44 37.99 -0.31
CA ALA A 135 19.99 38.84 0.79
C ALA A 135 20.98 39.99 1.07
N GLY A 136 22.28 39.70 0.97
CA GLY A 136 23.33 40.70 1.06
C GLY A 136 23.23 41.79 -0.01
N TYR A 137 22.98 41.42 -1.27
CA TYR A 137 22.76 42.36 -2.37
C TYR A 137 21.48 43.17 -2.21
N LYS A 138 20.42 42.58 -1.71
CA LYS A 138 19.16 43.28 -1.40
C LYS A 138 19.40 44.36 -0.34
N ASN A 139 20.08 44.01 0.75
CA ASN A 139 20.41 44.96 1.81
C ASN A 139 21.33 46.09 1.32
N ALA A 140 22.28 45.76 0.44
CA ALA A 140 23.15 46.76 -0.20
C ALA A 140 22.36 47.73 -1.11
N ALA A 141 21.39 47.21 -1.86
CA ALA A 141 20.50 48.00 -2.71
C ALA A 141 19.59 48.93 -1.89
N GLU A 142 19.05 48.46 -0.78
CA GLU A 142 18.23 49.24 0.16
C GLU A 142 19.06 50.35 0.82
N LYS A 143 20.32 50.07 1.17
CA LYS A 143 21.26 51.06 1.72
C LYS A 143 21.66 52.12 0.69
N ALA A 144 21.84 51.70 -0.57
CA ALA A 144 22.12 52.63 -1.66
C ALA A 144 20.91 53.54 -1.95
N ALA A 145 19.69 52.99 -1.92
CA ALA A 145 18.47 53.78 -2.06
C ALA A 145 18.29 54.81 -0.91
N SER A 146 18.61 54.42 0.32
CA SER A 146 18.58 55.30 1.50
C SER A 146 19.62 56.39 1.41
N SER A 147 20.81 56.10 0.90
CA SER A 147 21.90 57.11 0.68
C SER A 147 21.53 58.09 -0.42
N ALA A 148 20.84 57.62 -1.48
CA ALA A 148 20.35 58.48 -2.56
C ALA A 148 19.26 59.45 -2.04
N ALA A 149 18.34 58.96 -1.20
CA ALA A 149 17.32 59.80 -0.58
C ALA A 149 17.93 60.85 0.38
N THR A 150 19.01 60.52 1.09
CA THR A 150 19.74 61.44 1.96
C THR A 150 20.46 62.51 1.15
N SER A 151 21.04 62.15 0.00
CA SER A 151 21.71 63.10 -0.92
C SER A 151 20.69 64.05 -1.55
N GLU A 152 19.52 63.57 -1.92
CA GLU A 152 18.41 64.40 -2.43
C GLU A 152 17.95 65.42 -1.38
N LYS A 153 17.81 65.00 -0.12
CA LYS A 153 17.49 65.90 0.99
C LYS A 153 18.54 66.97 1.19
N ASN A 154 19.84 66.62 1.16
CA ASN A 154 20.92 67.56 1.35
C ASN A 154 21.07 68.60 0.19
N VAL A 155 20.65 68.21 -1.03
CA VAL A 155 20.59 69.14 -2.18
C VAL A 155 19.39 70.09 -1.99
N ASN A 156 18.25 69.61 -1.55
CA ASN A 156 17.10 70.44 -1.29
C ASN A 156 17.34 71.45 -0.13
N ASP A 157 18.04 71.02 0.94
CA ASP A 157 18.35 71.87 2.08
C ASP A 157 19.38 72.99 1.68
N LYS A 158 20.30 72.72 0.76
CA LYS A 158 21.24 73.74 0.20
C LYS A 158 20.56 74.72 -0.74
N ILE A 159 19.53 74.29 -1.48
CA ILE A 159 18.69 75.15 -2.35
C ILE A 159 17.90 76.15 -1.51
N ALA A 160 17.27 75.64 -0.39
CA ALA A 160 16.53 76.52 0.55
C ALA A 160 17.43 77.60 1.23
N GLY A 161 18.74 77.31 1.41
CA GLY A 161 19.69 78.23 2.00
C GLY A 161 20.15 79.39 1.06
N LEU A 162 19.98 79.25 -0.26
CA LEU A 162 20.31 80.27 -1.28
C LEU A 162 19.17 81.26 -1.53
N ASP A 163 17.99 81.00 -1.10
CA ASP A 163 16.82 81.86 -1.37
C ASP A 163 16.69 83.09 -0.51
N ASN A 164 17.48 83.19 0.58
CA ASN A 164 17.44 84.35 1.48
C ASN A 164 18.41 85.46 1.14
N THR A 165 19.25 85.26 0.12
CA THR A 165 20.31 86.29 -0.19
C THR A 165 20.11 87.08 -1.50
N PHE A 166 19.06 86.75 -2.27
CA PHE A 166 18.88 87.33 -3.62
C PHE A 166 17.54 88.09 -3.82
N SER A 167 16.83 88.43 -2.77
CA SER A 167 15.43 88.91 -2.85
C SER A 167 15.28 90.44 -3.10
N GLU A 168 16.32 91.25 -3.28
CA GLU A 168 16.07 92.71 -3.40
C GLU A 168 16.60 93.40 -4.69
N LYS A 169 17.11 92.73 -5.68
CA LYS A 169 17.68 93.48 -6.86
C LYS A 169 17.34 92.99 -8.27
N THR A 170 16.38 92.03 -8.47
CA THR A 170 16.18 91.56 -9.86
C THR A 170 14.79 90.96 -10.12
N THR A 171 13.70 91.64 -9.81
CA THR A 171 12.33 91.10 -10.04
C THR A 171 12.02 90.90 -11.55
N SER A 172 12.64 91.64 -12.47
CA SER A 172 12.37 91.50 -13.90
C SER A 172 13.30 90.55 -14.66
N ALA A 173 14.55 90.37 -14.15
CA ALA A 173 15.48 89.36 -14.70
C ALA A 173 15.19 87.96 -14.16
N ILE A 174 14.70 87.94 -12.95
CA ILE A 174 14.32 86.65 -12.27
C ILE A 174 13.17 85.91 -12.94
N GLU A 175 12.16 86.66 -13.46
CA GLU A 175 11.03 85.99 -14.14
C GLU A 175 11.45 85.26 -15.44
N THR A 176 12.37 85.91 -16.21
CA THR A 176 12.83 85.25 -17.43
C THR A 176 13.85 84.12 -17.16
N ILE A 177 14.68 84.26 -16.11
CA ILE A 177 15.63 83.21 -15.67
C ILE A 177 14.87 82.13 -14.99
N ASN A 178 13.86 82.38 -14.15
CA ASN A 178 13.08 81.40 -13.49
C ASN A 178 12.32 80.57 -14.51
N LYS A 179 11.74 81.16 -15.54
CA LYS A 179 11.06 80.42 -16.60
C LYS A 179 11.99 79.55 -17.41
N SER A 180 13.24 79.96 -17.63
CA SER A 180 14.27 79.18 -18.29
C SER A 180 14.88 78.11 -17.37
N VAL A 181 15.01 78.36 -16.06
CA VAL A 181 15.48 77.45 -15.05
C VAL A 181 14.45 76.40 -14.75
N ASP A 182 13.17 76.79 -14.63
CA ASP A 182 12.03 75.82 -14.44
C ASP A 182 11.90 74.87 -15.63
N THR A 183 12.05 75.41 -16.87
CA THR A 183 12.03 74.53 -18.07
C THR A 183 13.25 73.60 -18.07
N LYS A 184 14.44 74.05 -17.78
CA LYS A 184 15.65 73.22 -17.71
C LYS A 184 15.64 72.28 -16.51
N ALA A 185 15.14 72.69 -15.34
CA ALA A 185 14.95 71.82 -14.19
C ALA A 185 13.92 70.72 -14.45
N GLY A 186 12.84 71.05 -15.18
CA GLY A 186 11.86 70.09 -15.66
C GLY A 186 12.48 69.06 -16.64
N GLU A 187 13.28 69.53 -17.58
CA GLU A 187 13.98 68.64 -18.53
C GLU A 187 14.96 67.69 -17.80
N ILE A 188 15.79 68.25 -16.90
CA ILE A 188 16.75 67.47 -16.12
C ILE A 188 16.05 66.46 -15.20
N LYS A 189 14.95 66.90 -14.54
CA LYS A 189 14.16 66.00 -13.70
C LYS A 189 13.53 64.86 -14.49
N ASN A 190 13.04 65.14 -15.71
CA ASN A 190 12.50 64.12 -16.60
C ASN A 190 13.61 63.17 -17.12
N GLU A 191 14.76 63.70 -17.48
CA GLU A 191 15.92 62.88 -17.89
C GLU A 191 16.49 62.02 -16.75
N ILE A 192 16.58 62.56 -15.54
CA ILE A 192 17.01 61.79 -14.34
C ILE A 192 15.95 60.72 -14.02
N THR A 193 14.67 61.04 -14.12
CA THR A 193 13.57 60.10 -13.87
C THR A 193 13.55 58.98 -14.92
N ALA A 194 13.75 59.33 -16.20
CA ALA A 194 13.84 58.36 -17.29
C ALA A 194 15.07 57.47 -17.18
N THR A 195 16.25 58.08 -16.86
CA THR A 195 17.50 57.31 -16.66
C THR A 195 17.43 56.43 -15.45
N LYS A 196 16.90 56.90 -14.31
CA LYS A 196 16.69 56.12 -13.10
C LYS A 196 15.73 54.94 -13.37
N LYS A 197 14.64 55.20 -14.08
CA LYS A 197 13.69 54.13 -14.49
C LYS A 197 14.37 53.10 -15.39
N SER A 198 15.12 53.56 -16.42
CA SER A 198 15.82 52.67 -17.34
C SER A 198 16.89 51.81 -16.63
N MET A 199 17.65 52.40 -15.69
CA MET A 199 18.62 51.65 -14.90
C MET A 199 17.97 50.64 -13.93
N VAL A 200 16.85 51.01 -13.28
CA VAL A 200 16.12 50.11 -12.42
C VAL A 200 15.52 48.98 -13.22
N ASP A 201 14.87 49.27 -14.36
CA ASP A 201 14.26 48.27 -15.23
C ASP A 201 15.32 47.30 -15.80
N ALA A 202 16.49 47.85 -16.22
CA ALA A 202 17.61 47.05 -16.71
C ALA A 202 18.22 46.15 -15.60
N SER A 203 18.40 46.69 -14.40
CA SER A 203 18.90 45.93 -13.25
C SER A 203 17.94 44.88 -12.80
N GLN A 204 16.65 45.20 -12.73
CA GLN A 204 15.61 44.25 -12.39
C GLN A 204 15.51 43.11 -13.43
N LYS A 205 15.62 43.47 -14.72
CA LYS A 205 15.66 42.47 -15.78
C LYS A 205 16.89 41.57 -15.65
N ALA A 206 18.08 42.11 -15.44
CA ALA A 206 19.31 41.31 -15.29
C ALA A 206 19.26 40.41 -14.05
N ILE A 207 18.66 40.87 -12.94
CA ILE A 207 18.47 40.06 -11.74
C ILE A 207 17.47 38.93 -12.03
N ASN A 208 16.34 39.23 -12.68
CA ASN A 208 15.34 38.21 -13.02
C ASN A 208 15.91 37.17 -14.00
N ASP A 209 16.60 37.61 -15.06
CA ASP A 209 17.26 36.72 -16.02
C ASP A 209 18.29 35.81 -15.33
N THR A 210 19.02 36.32 -14.34
CA THR A 210 20.00 35.56 -13.55
C THR A 210 19.27 34.53 -12.63
N ILE A 211 18.21 34.97 -11.97
CA ILE A 211 17.40 34.10 -11.11
C ILE A 211 16.79 32.97 -11.95
N ASP A 212 16.21 33.27 -13.12
CA ASP A 212 15.57 32.26 -13.99
C ASP A 212 16.61 31.31 -14.58
N ALA A 213 17.80 31.79 -14.95
CA ALA A 213 18.91 30.94 -15.38
C ALA A 213 19.35 29.97 -14.27
N ARG A 214 19.53 30.47 -13.05
CA ARG A 214 19.93 29.66 -11.90
C ARG A 214 18.83 28.68 -11.50
N LYS A 215 17.57 29.08 -11.54
CA LYS A 215 16.42 28.22 -11.28
C LYS A 215 16.34 27.07 -12.29
N THR A 216 16.59 27.37 -13.56
CA THR A 216 16.66 26.38 -14.63
C THR A 216 17.83 25.40 -14.43
N GLU A 217 19.01 25.91 -14.07
CA GLU A 217 20.20 25.09 -13.78
C GLU A 217 19.96 24.15 -12.58
N ILE A 218 19.40 24.66 -11.48
CA ILE A 218 19.09 23.88 -10.27
C ILE A 218 18.04 22.82 -10.59
N ASN A 219 16.97 23.16 -11.32
CA ASN A 219 15.93 22.20 -11.71
C ASN A 219 16.48 21.11 -12.63
N ASN A 220 17.33 21.46 -13.59
CA ASN A 220 17.92 20.49 -14.51
C ASN A 220 18.92 19.57 -13.80
N THR A 221 19.77 20.13 -12.93
CA THR A 221 20.71 19.35 -12.12
C THR A 221 19.98 18.44 -11.15
N GLY A 222 18.99 18.96 -10.41
CA GLY A 222 18.17 18.18 -9.50
C GLY A 222 17.40 17.05 -10.22
N ALA A 223 16.82 17.34 -11.39
CA ALA A 223 16.13 16.33 -12.18
C ALA A 223 17.08 15.25 -12.71
N SER A 224 18.31 15.62 -13.09
CA SER A 224 19.34 14.68 -13.54
C SER A 224 19.81 13.78 -12.40
N GLU A 225 20.07 14.34 -11.22
CA GLU A 225 20.50 13.59 -10.04
C GLU A 225 19.40 12.63 -9.56
N ILE A 226 18.14 13.09 -9.50
CA ILE A 226 16.99 12.22 -9.17
C ILE A 226 16.90 11.07 -10.17
N LYS A 227 17.05 11.34 -11.46
CA LYS A 227 17.00 10.30 -12.50
C LYS A 227 18.15 9.30 -12.37
N ASN A 228 19.35 9.76 -12.02
CA ASN A 228 20.51 8.89 -11.79
C ASN A 228 20.30 8.00 -10.57
N VAL A 229 19.86 8.57 -9.45
CA VAL A 229 19.55 7.82 -8.22
C VAL A 229 18.43 6.80 -8.46
N GLN A 230 17.39 7.17 -9.21
CA GLN A 230 16.31 6.25 -9.58
C GLN A 230 16.81 5.10 -10.49
N ALA A 231 17.67 5.39 -11.46
CA ALA A 231 18.27 4.41 -12.35
C ALA A 231 19.21 3.46 -11.58
N GLU A 232 20.01 3.99 -10.68
CA GLU A 232 20.91 3.19 -9.84
C GLU A 232 20.14 2.33 -8.84
N SER A 233 19.10 2.85 -8.20
CA SER A 233 18.17 2.12 -7.34
C SER A 233 17.44 1.01 -8.11
N ALA A 234 16.99 1.28 -9.34
CA ALA A 234 16.38 0.28 -10.20
C ALA A 234 17.37 -0.83 -10.57
N THR A 235 18.61 -0.48 -10.87
CA THR A 235 19.68 -1.45 -11.20
C THR A 235 20.04 -2.32 -10.00
N GLN A 236 20.16 -1.74 -8.81
CA GLN A 236 20.42 -2.49 -7.57
C GLN A 236 19.23 -3.40 -7.21
N THR A 237 18.01 -2.89 -7.33
CA THR A 237 16.78 -3.67 -7.14
C THR A 237 16.74 -4.84 -8.11
N GLN A 238 17.08 -4.63 -9.38
CA GLN A 238 17.15 -5.70 -10.38
C GLN A 238 18.26 -6.71 -10.08
N GLY A 239 19.42 -6.26 -9.59
CA GLY A 239 20.50 -7.15 -9.15
C GLY A 239 20.08 -8.04 -7.99
N ILE A 240 19.43 -7.49 -6.97
CA ILE A 240 18.89 -8.25 -5.83
C ILE A 240 17.83 -9.25 -6.30
N LYS A 241 16.94 -8.85 -7.20
CA LYS A 241 15.92 -9.71 -7.79
C LYS A 241 16.53 -10.86 -8.60
N SER A 242 17.61 -10.61 -9.35
CA SER A 242 18.32 -11.64 -10.12
C SER A 242 18.96 -12.68 -9.21
N VAL A 243 19.66 -12.27 -8.15
CA VAL A 243 20.27 -13.17 -7.17
C VAL A 243 19.21 -13.99 -6.44
N ALA A 244 18.10 -13.39 -6.07
CA ALA A 244 16.97 -14.11 -5.46
C ALA A 244 16.37 -15.15 -6.43
N ALA A 245 16.27 -14.83 -7.72
CA ALA A 245 15.78 -15.74 -8.75
C ALA A 245 16.73 -16.93 -8.97
N GLU A 246 18.05 -16.70 -8.99
CA GLU A 246 19.06 -17.74 -9.11
C GLU A 246 19.07 -18.69 -7.90
N GLN A 247 18.95 -18.14 -6.68
CA GLN A 247 18.86 -18.94 -5.46
C GLN A 247 17.58 -19.79 -5.44
N LEU A 248 16.48 -19.26 -5.92
CA LEU A 248 15.23 -20.00 -6.00
C LEU A 248 15.26 -21.09 -7.08
N ALA A 249 15.90 -20.81 -8.22
CA ALA A 249 16.14 -21.82 -9.26
C ALA A 249 17.03 -22.97 -8.74
N ALA A 250 18.04 -22.66 -7.94
CA ALA A 250 18.88 -23.65 -7.27
C ALA A 250 18.10 -24.48 -6.23
N ILE A 251 17.18 -23.86 -5.47
CA ILE A 251 16.30 -24.55 -4.53
C ILE A 251 15.33 -25.48 -5.28
N ASN A 252 14.77 -25.04 -6.40
CA ASN A 252 13.89 -25.84 -7.25
C ASN A 252 14.65 -27.02 -7.90
N ALA A 253 15.87 -26.79 -8.36
CA ALA A 253 16.75 -27.85 -8.88
C ALA A 253 17.13 -28.90 -7.81
N ALA A 254 17.12 -28.53 -6.53
CA ALA A 254 17.33 -29.42 -5.39
C ALA A 254 16.04 -30.13 -4.92
N GLY A 255 14.97 -30.15 -5.72
CA GLY A 255 13.68 -30.81 -5.41
C GLY A 255 12.77 -30.05 -4.44
N GLY A 256 13.06 -28.78 -4.16
CA GLY A 256 12.18 -27.90 -3.38
C GLY A 256 11.15 -27.21 -4.26
N THR A 257 9.91 -27.03 -3.77
CA THR A 257 8.91 -26.19 -4.42
C THR A 257 9.10 -24.73 -4.06
N LEU A 258 8.50 -23.81 -4.88
CA LEU A 258 8.48 -22.38 -4.57
C LEU A 258 7.84 -22.12 -3.19
N GLU A 259 6.78 -22.85 -2.87
CA GLU A 259 6.09 -22.76 -1.58
C GLU A 259 7.01 -23.19 -0.44
N SER A 260 7.77 -24.27 -0.60
CA SER A 260 8.75 -24.72 0.44
C SER A 260 9.89 -23.72 0.64
N ALA A 261 10.26 -22.98 -0.40
CA ALA A 261 11.23 -21.89 -0.30
C ALA A 261 10.65 -20.68 0.45
N ILE A 262 9.41 -20.31 0.18
CA ILE A 262 8.68 -19.25 0.89
C ILE A 262 8.51 -19.60 2.36
N GLU A 263 8.13 -20.84 2.69
CA GLU A 263 8.04 -21.32 4.08
C GLU A 263 9.36 -21.14 4.83
N ARG A 264 10.48 -21.55 4.23
CA ARG A 264 11.82 -21.37 4.82
C ARG A 264 12.19 -19.89 4.95
N TYR A 265 11.91 -19.08 3.94
CA TYR A 265 12.16 -17.64 3.96
C TYR A 265 11.50 -16.99 5.17
N TYR A 266 10.21 -17.23 5.37
CA TYR A 266 9.48 -16.66 6.50
C TYR A 266 9.91 -17.30 7.84
N ALA A 267 10.13 -18.61 7.89
CA ALA A 267 10.58 -19.29 9.12
C ALA A 267 11.87 -18.70 9.69
N MET A 268 12.82 -18.31 8.82
CA MET A 268 14.10 -17.71 9.23
C MET A 268 13.97 -16.25 9.70
N ARG A 269 12.87 -15.57 9.38
CA ARG A 269 12.64 -14.13 9.68
C ARG A 269 11.70 -13.89 10.85
N ARG A 270 11.11 -14.94 11.40
CA ARG A 270 10.22 -14.83 12.56
C ARG A 270 10.99 -14.33 13.78
N THR A 271 10.45 -13.31 14.42
CA THR A 271 10.96 -12.75 15.68
C THR A 271 9.95 -12.94 16.80
N ARG A 272 10.33 -12.59 18.03
CA ARG A 272 9.45 -12.65 19.21
C ARG A 272 8.59 -11.39 19.37
N GLU A 273 8.72 -10.44 18.46
CA GLU A 273 7.96 -9.19 18.50
C GLU A 273 6.45 -9.45 18.44
N ILE A 274 5.73 -8.65 19.20
CA ILE A 274 4.26 -8.60 19.19
C ILE A 274 3.87 -7.23 18.68
N TYR A 275 2.85 -7.18 17.87
CA TYR A 275 2.29 -5.96 17.29
C TYR A 275 0.88 -5.81 17.84
N THR A 276 0.61 -4.71 18.53
CA THR A 276 -0.66 -4.54 19.26
C THR A 276 -1.36 -3.27 18.83
N VAL A 277 -2.67 -3.39 18.65
CA VAL A 277 -3.59 -2.26 18.48
C VAL A 277 -4.62 -2.34 19.60
N GLU A 278 -4.81 -1.23 20.32
CA GLU A 278 -5.86 -1.08 21.32
C GLU A 278 -7.03 -0.28 20.73
N GLU A 279 -8.19 -0.89 20.73
CA GLU A 279 -9.47 -0.30 20.38
C GLU A 279 -10.28 -0.03 21.64
N LEU A 280 -10.49 1.25 22.00
CA LEU A 280 -11.31 1.62 23.14
C LEU A 280 -12.81 1.48 22.83
N ASP A 281 -13.59 1.11 23.83
CA ASP A 281 -15.03 0.92 23.73
C ASP A 281 -15.77 2.23 23.36
N PRO A 282 -16.95 2.16 22.71
CA PRO A 282 -17.69 3.33 22.24
C PRO A 282 -18.23 4.24 23.36
N ASP A 283 -18.30 3.77 24.59
CA ASP A 283 -18.68 4.57 25.77
C ASP A 283 -17.49 5.30 26.41
N VAL A 284 -16.25 4.89 26.08
CA VAL A 284 -15.02 5.56 26.47
C VAL A 284 -14.67 6.69 25.51
N THR A 285 -14.80 6.45 24.20
CA THR A 285 -14.44 7.43 23.18
C THR A 285 -15.31 7.33 21.93
N GLN A 286 -15.57 8.50 21.31
CA GLN A 286 -16.18 8.58 20.00
C GLN A 286 -15.13 8.63 18.86
N SER A 287 -13.83 8.67 19.21
CA SER A 287 -12.76 8.78 18.24
C SER A 287 -12.66 7.54 17.33
N CYS A 288 -12.35 7.76 16.06
CA CYS A 288 -11.96 6.69 15.15
C CYS A 288 -10.54 6.19 15.42
N ALA A 289 -9.73 6.91 16.19
CA ALA A 289 -8.36 6.55 16.50
C ALA A 289 -8.29 5.28 17.34
N VAL A 290 -7.21 4.52 17.15
CA VAL A 290 -6.80 3.39 17.95
C VAL A 290 -5.36 3.60 18.42
N ASN A 291 -5.00 3.04 19.56
CA ASN A 291 -3.63 3.14 20.07
C ASN A 291 -2.77 2.03 19.47
N ARG A 292 -1.58 2.37 19.01
CA ARG A 292 -0.58 1.41 18.55
C ARG A 292 0.44 1.17 19.65
N LEU A 293 0.58 -0.07 20.07
CA LEU A 293 1.39 -0.49 21.22
C LEU A 293 2.47 -1.49 20.77
N ASP A 294 3.35 -1.88 21.67
CA ASP A 294 4.42 -2.85 21.45
C ASP A 294 5.26 -2.52 20.20
N GLY A 295 5.46 -3.45 19.31
CA GLY A 295 6.22 -3.27 18.06
C GLY A 295 5.64 -2.26 17.06
N LEU A 296 4.43 -1.71 17.32
CA LEU A 296 3.84 -0.64 16.52
C LEU A 296 3.99 0.75 17.14
N ALA A 297 4.41 0.84 18.40
CA ALA A 297 4.48 2.10 19.13
C ALA A 297 5.47 3.07 18.46
N GLY A 298 5.03 4.32 18.26
CA GLY A 298 5.86 5.40 17.71
C GLY A 298 6.21 5.29 16.21
N LEU A 299 5.80 4.22 15.53
CA LEU A 299 6.03 4.09 14.08
C LEU A 299 5.07 4.97 13.29
N THR A 300 5.53 5.46 12.13
CA THR A 300 4.76 6.36 11.27
C THR A 300 4.51 5.75 9.90
N CYS A 301 3.33 6.05 9.35
CA CYS A 301 2.96 5.77 7.97
C CYS A 301 2.22 6.99 7.40
N THR A 302 2.63 7.43 6.21
CA THR A 302 1.96 8.45 5.43
C THR A 302 1.83 7.98 3.99
N PRO A 303 0.70 8.21 3.33
CA PRO A 303 0.49 7.74 1.97
C PRO A 303 1.41 8.41 0.96
N SER A 304 1.81 7.66 -0.07
CA SER A 304 2.59 8.13 -1.21
C SER A 304 1.69 8.50 -2.39
N THR A 305 2.25 9.28 -3.32
CA THR A 305 1.70 9.45 -4.68
C THR A 305 2.68 8.89 -5.71
N SER A 306 2.36 9.00 -7.01
CA SER A 306 3.29 8.64 -8.08
C SER A 306 4.52 9.59 -8.16
N THR A 307 4.43 10.78 -7.56
CA THR A 307 5.48 11.81 -7.60
C THR A 307 6.11 12.11 -6.25
N THR A 308 5.47 11.71 -5.16
CA THR A 308 5.90 12.02 -3.79
C THR A 308 5.91 10.74 -2.95
N ALA A 309 7.06 10.41 -2.38
CA ALA A 309 7.16 9.32 -1.42
C ALA A 309 6.59 9.75 -0.06
N GLY A 310 5.72 8.92 0.49
CA GLY A 310 5.32 8.95 1.88
C GLY A 310 6.32 8.19 2.76
N GLU A 311 5.99 8.07 4.02
CA GLU A 311 6.73 7.24 4.98
C GLU A 311 5.95 5.94 5.26
N ASP A 312 6.62 4.82 5.35
CA ASP A 312 6.00 3.55 5.70
C ASP A 312 6.95 2.68 6.53
N GLN A 313 7.12 3.04 7.81
CA GLN A 313 7.97 2.29 8.71
C GLN A 313 7.39 0.90 9.02
N ILE A 314 6.06 0.75 9.00
CA ILE A 314 5.39 -0.53 9.30
C ILE A 314 5.51 -1.49 8.11
N GLY A 315 5.36 -1.03 6.87
CA GLY A 315 5.54 -1.87 5.68
C GLY A 315 6.97 -2.38 5.49
N THR A 316 7.95 -1.83 6.23
CA THR A 316 9.33 -2.37 6.26
C THR A 316 9.52 -3.50 7.27
N LEU A 317 8.62 -3.67 8.24
CA LEU A 317 8.67 -4.77 9.20
C LEU A 317 8.38 -6.11 8.50
N GLU A 318 9.13 -7.16 8.82
CA GLU A 318 8.97 -8.47 8.18
C GLU A 318 7.54 -9.03 8.31
N ALA A 319 6.84 -8.73 9.41
CA ALA A 319 5.45 -9.13 9.65
C ALA A 319 4.47 -8.56 8.62
N PHE A 320 4.72 -7.33 8.15
CA PHE A 320 3.80 -6.58 7.30
C PHE A 320 4.37 -6.25 5.92
N ARG A 321 5.62 -6.64 5.64
CA ARG A 321 6.26 -6.41 4.34
C ARG A 321 5.50 -7.13 3.23
N PRO A 322 4.93 -6.42 2.26
CA PRO A 322 4.23 -7.03 1.15
C PRO A 322 5.20 -7.56 0.11
N ILE A 323 4.88 -8.71 -0.45
CA ILE A 323 5.55 -9.29 -1.62
C ILE A 323 4.50 -9.54 -2.68
N GLU A 324 4.65 -8.94 -3.83
CA GLU A 324 3.70 -9.16 -4.93
C GLU A 324 4.01 -10.47 -5.66
N VAL A 325 2.96 -11.27 -5.92
CA VAL A 325 3.07 -12.61 -6.50
C VAL A 325 2.01 -12.85 -7.57
N ASN A 326 2.28 -13.81 -8.45
CA ASN A 326 1.24 -14.47 -9.22
C ASN A 326 0.82 -15.76 -8.52
N TRP A 327 -0.48 -16.06 -8.54
CA TRP A 327 -1.05 -17.20 -7.82
C TRP A 327 -2.18 -17.89 -8.59
N ILE A 328 -2.41 -19.15 -8.24
CA ILE A 328 -3.59 -19.94 -8.61
C ILE A 328 -4.08 -20.72 -7.39
N LEU A 329 -5.31 -21.22 -7.48
CA LEU A 329 -5.80 -22.28 -6.57
C LEU A 329 -5.83 -23.60 -7.32
N ASP A 330 -5.46 -24.69 -6.63
CA ASP A 330 -5.80 -26.03 -7.11
C ASP A 330 -7.29 -26.35 -6.81
N ASP A 331 -7.76 -27.48 -7.30
CA ASP A 331 -9.17 -27.87 -7.15
C ASP A 331 -9.58 -28.09 -5.68
N ASP A 332 -8.64 -28.36 -4.79
CA ASP A 332 -8.84 -28.48 -3.36
C ASP A 332 -8.83 -27.12 -2.64
N GLY A 333 -8.43 -26.05 -3.33
CA GLY A 333 -8.37 -24.70 -2.80
C GLY A 333 -7.04 -24.36 -2.13
N ASN A 334 -5.98 -25.15 -2.34
CA ASN A 334 -4.66 -24.78 -1.89
C ASN A 334 -4.08 -23.67 -2.78
N GLN A 335 -3.48 -22.69 -2.15
CA GLN A 335 -2.77 -21.62 -2.83
C GLN A 335 -1.47 -22.14 -3.44
N LYS A 336 -1.23 -21.85 -4.71
CA LYS A 336 0.01 -22.09 -5.42
C LYS A 336 0.58 -20.76 -5.89
N ILE A 337 1.79 -20.45 -5.46
CA ILE A 337 2.52 -19.28 -5.93
C ILE A 337 3.25 -19.65 -7.22
N THR A 338 2.87 -19.02 -8.32
CA THR A 338 3.42 -19.35 -9.65
C THR A 338 4.63 -18.49 -10.03
N ALA A 339 4.72 -17.26 -9.49
CA ALA A 339 5.87 -16.37 -9.64
C ALA A 339 5.84 -15.27 -8.56
N ILE A 340 7.01 -14.71 -8.27
CA ILE A 340 7.21 -13.57 -7.37
C ILE A 340 7.66 -12.38 -8.20
N GLU A 341 7.23 -11.17 -7.85
CA GLU A 341 7.65 -9.93 -8.52
C GLU A 341 9.19 -9.85 -8.62
N GLY A 342 9.67 -9.52 -9.83
CA GLY A 342 11.10 -9.47 -10.15
C GLY A 342 11.73 -10.79 -10.52
N MET A 343 10.99 -11.92 -10.45
CA MET A 343 11.46 -13.22 -10.91
C MET A 343 11.00 -13.52 -12.34
N PRO A 344 11.72 -14.38 -13.07
CA PRO A 344 11.27 -14.88 -14.37
C PRO A 344 9.88 -15.51 -14.28
N GLY A 345 8.99 -15.17 -15.21
CA GLY A 345 7.61 -15.70 -15.25
C GLY A 345 6.58 -14.84 -14.52
N TYR A 346 6.98 -13.86 -13.68
CA TYR A 346 6.06 -12.91 -13.11
C TYR A 346 5.42 -12.03 -14.18
N LYS A 347 4.11 -11.83 -14.09
CA LYS A 347 3.32 -11.05 -15.05
C LYS A 347 2.34 -10.13 -14.33
N THR A 348 2.14 -8.95 -14.90
CA THR A 348 1.13 -7.98 -14.44
C THR A 348 -0.12 -7.96 -15.32
N THR A 349 -0.07 -8.58 -16.50
CA THR A 349 -1.16 -8.58 -17.49
C THR A 349 -1.43 -9.99 -18.01
N GLY A 350 -2.59 -10.18 -18.64
CA GLY A 350 -3.00 -11.45 -19.23
C GLY A 350 -3.67 -12.40 -18.24
N LYS A 351 -3.68 -13.70 -18.57
CA LYS A 351 -4.36 -14.74 -17.78
C LYS A 351 -3.56 -15.12 -16.53
N VAL A 352 -3.42 -14.18 -15.59
CA VAL A 352 -2.71 -14.34 -14.32
C VAL A 352 -3.52 -13.70 -13.19
N ASN A 353 -3.39 -14.24 -11.97
CA ASN A 353 -3.88 -13.56 -10.78
C ASN A 353 -2.68 -12.94 -10.05
N ARG A 354 -2.74 -11.63 -9.79
CA ARG A 354 -1.82 -10.88 -8.95
C ARG A 354 -2.31 -10.89 -7.50
N GLY A 355 -1.42 -11.05 -6.57
CA GLY A 355 -1.74 -11.01 -5.14
C GLY A 355 -0.62 -10.40 -4.33
N ILE A 356 -0.96 -10.00 -3.13
CA ILE A 356 -0.03 -9.49 -2.12
C ILE A 356 0.13 -10.53 -1.05
N MET A 357 1.34 -11.02 -0.89
CA MET A 357 1.72 -12.01 0.09
C MET A 357 2.43 -11.33 1.26
N ASN A 358 2.05 -11.69 2.49
CA ASN A 358 2.70 -11.29 3.72
C ASN A 358 3.10 -12.52 4.53
N MET A 359 3.95 -12.35 5.52
CA MET A 359 4.25 -13.41 6.50
C MET A 359 2.97 -13.89 7.18
N GLY A 360 2.84 -15.19 7.36
CA GLY A 360 1.73 -15.79 8.12
C GLY A 360 1.82 -15.43 9.60
N LEU A 361 0.76 -14.86 10.14
CA LEU A 361 0.68 -14.35 11.50
C LEU A 361 -0.25 -15.18 12.37
N TYR A 362 -0.06 -15.04 13.67
CA TYR A 362 -0.94 -15.55 14.71
C TYR A 362 -1.59 -14.37 15.42
N TYR A 363 -2.84 -14.53 15.79
CA TYR A 363 -3.67 -13.46 16.36
C TYR A 363 -4.23 -13.85 17.71
N LYS A 364 -4.34 -12.86 18.60
CA LYS A 364 -5.05 -12.95 19.88
C LYS A 364 -5.86 -11.68 20.09
N LYS A 365 -7.07 -11.85 20.62
CA LYS A 365 -7.92 -10.74 21.08
C LYS A 365 -8.22 -10.92 22.55
N GLU A 366 -8.03 -9.88 23.34
CA GLU A 366 -8.38 -9.87 24.75
C GLU A 366 -8.82 -8.47 25.21
N ARG A 367 -9.43 -8.39 26.40
CA ARG A 367 -9.72 -7.09 27.01
C ARG A 367 -8.44 -6.45 27.50
N ASN A 368 -8.37 -5.10 27.45
CA ASN A 368 -7.29 -4.37 28.09
C ASN A 368 -7.40 -4.44 29.63
N ALA A 369 -6.36 -3.97 30.35
CA ALA A 369 -6.29 -4.09 31.80
C ALA A 369 -7.40 -3.32 32.55
N GLU A 370 -7.92 -2.25 31.94
CA GLU A 370 -8.98 -1.40 32.46
C GLU A 370 -10.38 -1.94 32.14
N ASP A 371 -10.50 -3.04 31.40
CA ASP A 371 -11.74 -3.65 30.89
C ASP A 371 -12.64 -2.64 30.13
N ASN A 372 -12.02 -1.73 29.38
CA ASN A 372 -12.69 -0.64 28.67
C ASN A 372 -12.29 -0.54 27.19
N GLY A 373 -11.66 -1.58 26.66
CA GLY A 373 -11.21 -1.69 25.28
C GLY A 373 -10.73 -3.09 24.92
N TRP A 374 -10.47 -3.30 23.65
CA TRP A 374 -9.96 -4.55 23.10
C TRP A 374 -8.51 -4.38 22.65
N LEU A 375 -7.67 -5.35 23.02
CA LEU A 375 -6.33 -5.51 22.49
C LEU A 375 -6.35 -6.53 21.35
N HIS A 376 -5.89 -6.12 20.19
CA HIS A 376 -5.67 -6.95 19.02
C HIS A 376 -4.17 -7.17 18.87
N HIS A 377 -3.71 -8.39 19.05
CA HIS A 377 -2.29 -8.75 19.03
C HIS A 377 -1.98 -9.60 17.81
N TRP A 378 -0.93 -9.26 17.09
CA TRP A 378 -0.36 -10.08 16.01
C TRP A 378 1.05 -10.52 16.40
N SER A 379 1.35 -11.80 16.17
CA SER A 379 2.64 -12.42 16.44
C SER A 379 3.12 -13.19 15.23
N MET A 380 4.42 -13.15 14.95
CA MET A 380 5.04 -14.02 13.95
C MET A 380 5.22 -15.46 14.48
N LEU A 381 5.12 -15.71 15.79
CA LEU A 381 5.28 -17.01 16.44
C LEU A 381 3.95 -17.58 16.93
N PRO A 382 3.80 -18.91 16.97
CA PRO A 382 2.53 -19.57 17.28
C PRO A 382 2.18 -19.63 18.78
N ARG A 383 2.59 -18.78 19.61
CA ARG A 383 2.37 -18.63 21.06
C ARG A 383 1.07 -19.28 21.60
N LYS A 384 0.90 -20.60 21.39
CA LYS A 384 -0.31 -21.34 21.72
C LYS A 384 -0.71 -21.22 23.20
N GLU A 385 0.27 -21.34 24.09
CA GLU A 385 0.08 -21.23 25.54
C GLU A 385 -0.39 -19.84 26.00
N GLU A 386 -0.17 -18.84 25.17
CA GLU A 386 -0.62 -17.46 25.38
C GLU A 386 -1.98 -17.17 24.72
N GLY A 387 -2.60 -18.15 24.06
CA GLY A 387 -3.93 -18.04 23.43
C GLY A 387 -3.92 -17.51 22.00
N TYR A 388 -2.77 -17.46 21.32
CA TYR A 388 -2.71 -17.08 19.91
C TYR A 388 -3.18 -18.20 19.00
N VAL A 389 -3.98 -17.84 18.01
CA VAL A 389 -4.45 -18.73 16.94
C VAL A 389 -3.89 -18.25 15.58
N PRO A 390 -3.63 -19.15 14.61
CA PRO A 390 -3.23 -18.70 13.28
C PRO A 390 -4.35 -17.86 12.65
N MET A 391 -3.98 -16.80 11.92
CA MET A 391 -4.93 -16.08 11.08
C MET A 391 -5.62 -17.05 10.13
N LYS A 392 -6.91 -16.87 9.88
CA LYS A 392 -7.75 -17.81 9.08
C LYS A 392 -7.17 -18.07 7.68
N GLU A 393 -6.62 -17.05 7.05
CA GLU A 393 -5.96 -17.12 5.74
C GLU A 393 -4.68 -17.98 5.73
N CYS A 394 -4.09 -18.23 6.90
CA CYS A 394 -2.97 -19.15 7.06
C CYS A 394 -3.41 -20.61 7.17
N VAL A 395 -4.70 -20.90 7.39
CA VAL A 395 -5.18 -22.27 7.59
C VAL A 395 -5.56 -22.87 6.25
N ARG A 396 -4.79 -23.87 5.80
CA ARG A 396 -5.04 -24.58 4.55
C ARG A 396 -6.34 -25.40 4.61
N PRO A 397 -6.91 -25.83 3.46
CA PRO A 397 -8.08 -26.69 3.42
C PRO A 397 -7.94 -27.99 4.24
N ASP A 398 -6.73 -28.50 4.40
CA ASP A 398 -6.41 -29.71 5.20
C ASP A 398 -6.19 -29.41 6.70
N ASN A 399 -6.49 -28.19 7.15
CA ASN A 399 -6.32 -27.68 8.52
C ASN A 399 -4.85 -27.49 8.96
N THR A 400 -3.88 -27.68 8.10
CA THR A 400 -2.48 -27.32 8.37
C THR A 400 -2.26 -25.81 8.26
N VAL A 401 -1.21 -25.29 8.88
CA VAL A 401 -0.88 -23.86 8.88
C VAL A 401 0.26 -23.59 7.93
N GLN A 402 0.05 -22.66 6.99
CA GLN A 402 1.10 -22.16 6.10
C GLN A 402 1.78 -20.91 6.67
N GLY A 403 3.01 -20.66 6.21
CA GLY A 403 3.84 -19.56 6.70
C GLY A 403 3.53 -18.19 6.11
N TRP A 404 2.50 -18.07 5.27
CA TRP A 404 2.14 -16.81 4.62
C TRP A 404 0.63 -16.57 4.63
N MET A 405 0.27 -15.29 4.47
CA MET A 405 -1.06 -14.79 4.11
C MET A 405 -1.00 -14.27 2.68
N LEU A 406 -2.07 -14.47 1.92
CA LEU A 406 -2.16 -14.00 0.54
C LEU A 406 -3.52 -13.33 0.31
N HIS A 407 -3.49 -12.14 -0.29
CA HIS A 407 -4.69 -11.37 -0.60
C HIS A 407 -4.66 -10.91 -2.07
N PRO A 408 -5.82 -10.68 -2.71
CA PRO A 408 -5.85 -10.22 -4.09
C PRO A 408 -5.26 -8.81 -4.21
N LYS A 409 -4.54 -8.55 -5.30
CA LYS A 409 -3.94 -7.23 -5.59
C LYS A 409 -5.00 -6.15 -5.82
N GLY A 410 -6.11 -6.45 -6.49
CA GLY A 410 -7.12 -5.48 -6.89
C GLY A 410 -8.32 -6.12 -7.58
N ALA A 411 -9.11 -5.34 -8.31
CA ALA A 411 -10.30 -5.82 -8.99
C ALA A 411 -9.97 -6.77 -10.16
N ALA A 412 -10.86 -7.73 -10.41
CA ALA A 412 -10.73 -8.68 -11.51
C ALA A 412 -11.07 -8.04 -12.86
N VAL A 413 -10.40 -8.51 -13.90
CA VAL A 413 -10.58 -8.16 -15.33
C VAL A 413 -11.13 -9.36 -16.05
N ASP A 414 -12.09 -9.18 -16.95
CA ASP A 414 -12.62 -10.25 -17.81
C ASP A 414 -11.67 -10.46 -19.00
N ILE A 415 -11.09 -11.65 -19.12
CA ILE A 415 -10.28 -12.04 -20.28
C ILE A 415 -10.93 -13.28 -20.90
N ASP A 416 -11.46 -13.13 -22.10
CA ASP A 416 -12.16 -14.19 -22.85
C ASP A 416 -13.31 -14.83 -22.03
N GLY A 417 -14.01 -14.01 -21.24
CA GLY A 417 -15.14 -14.45 -20.41
C GLY A 417 -14.75 -15.11 -19.09
N VAL A 418 -13.47 -15.07 -18.68
CA VAL A 418 -12.93 -15.60 -17.41
C VAL A 418 -12.36 -14.43 -16.60
N PRO A 419 -12.70 -14.29 -15.31
CA PRO A 419 -12.14 -13.23 -14.47
C PRO A 419 -10.72 -13.58 -14.03
N TYR A 420 -9.80 -12.58 -14.06
CA TYR A 420 -8.44 -12.65 -13.54
C TYR A 420 -8.10 -11.38 -12.74
N VAL A 421 -7.40 -11.50 -11.65
CA VAL A 421 -6.86 -10.34 -10.92
C VAL A 421 -5.58 -9.88 -11.62
N THR A 422 -5.73 -9.03 -12.61
CA THR A 422 -4.65 -8.60 -13.52
C THR A 422 -4.84 -7.12 -13.89
N ASN A 423 -3.81 -6.47 -14.43
CA ASN A 423 -3.95 -5.08 -14.89
C ASN A 423 -4.96 -4.96 -16.01
N GLY A 424 -5.80 -3.96 -15.92
CA GLY A 424 -6.78 -3.61 -16.93
C GLY A 424 -8.13 -3.19 -16.38
N LYS A 425 -9.10 -3.07 -17.26
CA LYS A 425 -10.45 -2.62 -16.98
C LYS A 425 -11.21 -3.59 -16.08
N PRO A 426 -11.68 -3.18 -14.90
CA PRO A 426 -12.43 -4.05 -14.00
C PRO A 426 -13.70 -4.59 -14.64
N VAL A 427 -13.99 -5.86 -14.37
CA VAL A 427 -15.26 -6.46 -14.76
C VAL A 427 -16.42 -5.82 -14.00
N ARG A 428 -17.49 -5.47 -14.70
CA ARG A 428 -18.72 -4.88 -14.18
C ARG A 428 -19.94 -5.50 -14.85
N ASN A 429 -21.13 -5.25 -14.33
CA ASN A 429 -22.41 -5.79 -14.85
C ASN A 429 -22.49 -7.33 -14.87
N LYS A 430 -21.53 -8.03 -14.27
CA LYS A 430 -21.48 -9.48 -14.14
C LYS A 430 -21.33 -9.94 -12.69
N PRO A 431 -20.47 -9.31 -11.86
CA PRO A 431 -20.27 -9.78 -10.50
C PRO A 431 -21.53 -9.61 -9.66
N SER A 432 -21.87 -10.66 -8.94
CA SER A 432 -22.85 -10.70 -7.85
C SER A 432 -22.60 -11.96 -7.05
N TYR A 433 -23.12 -12.04 -5.82
CA TYR A 433 -23.00 -13.25 -5.04
C TYR A 433 -23.57 -14.48 -5.80
N ALA A 434 -24.73 -14.35 -6.41
CA ALA A 434 -25.37 -15.45 -7.17
C ALA A 434 -24.57 -15.89 -8.40
N ASN A 435 -23.70 -15.05 -8.92
CA ASN A 435 -22.87 -15.40 -10.07
C ASN A 435 -21.49 -15.95 -9.69
N PHE A 436 -21.41 -16.67 -8.56
CA PHE A 436 -20.17 -17.37 -8.17
C PHE A 436 -19.65 -18.34 -9.23
N THR A 437 -20.52 -18.84 -10.12
CA THR A 437 -20.11 -19.66 -11.28
C THR A 437 -19.20 -18.92 -12.24
N TYR A 438 -19.28 -17.59 -12.29
CA TYR A 438 -18.37 -16.79 -13.09
C TYR A 438 -16.94 -16.79 -12.50
N ALA A 439 -16.79 -16.68 -11.17
CA ALA A 439 -15.51 -16.84 -10.51
C ALA A 439 -14.93 -18.24 -10.73
N ARG A 440 -15.77 -19.28 -10.64
CA ARG A 440 -15.41 -20.70 -10.82
C ARG A 440 -14.98 -21.07 -12.25
N LYS A 441 -15.01 -20.17 -13.21
CA LYS A 441 -14.43 -20.41 -14.55
C LYS A 441 -12.91 -20.62 -14.52
N GLN A 442 -12.22 -20.22 -13.44
CA GLN A 442 -10.81 -20.57 -13.22
C GLN A 442 -10.62 -21.93 -12.53
N GLY A 443 -11.64 -22.47 -11.87
CA GLY A 443 -11.62 -23.72 -11.13
C GLY A 443 -12.69 -23.74 -10.04
N PRO A 444 -13.07 -24.93 -9.52
CA PRO A 444 -14.18 -25.07 -8.56
C PRO A 444 -13.96 -24.34 -7.24
N ALA A 445 -12.72 -24.17 -6.84
CA ALA A 445 -12.32 -23.53 -5.58
C ALA A 445 -12.26 -22.00 -5.62
N TYR A 446 -12.62 -21.35 -6.74
CA TYR A 446 -12.57 -19.88 -6.85
C TYR A 446 -13.88 -19.22 -6.44
N CYS A 447 -13.79 -18.13 -5.69
CA CYS A 447 -14.91 -17.22 -5.44
C CYS A 447 -14.42 -15.74 -5.49
N PHE A 448 -15.34 -14.82 -5.36
CA PHE A 448 -15.05 -13.40 -5.21
C PHE A 448 -14.43 -13.11 -3.84
N GLU A 449 -14.21 -11.83 -3.50
CA GLU A 449 -13.59 -11.39 -2.25
C GLU A 449 -14.20 -12.10 -1.03
N THR A 450 -13.34 -12.58 -0.13
CA THR A 450 -13.80 -13.21 1.12
C THR A 450 -13.74 -12.25 2.30
N ASP A 451 -14.39 -12.63 3.38
CA ASP A 451 -14.40 -11.86 4.62
C ASP A 451 -12.99 -11.64 5.21
N VAL A 452 -12.11 -12.65 5.06
CA VAL A 452 -10.72 -12.53 5.55
C VAL A 452 -9.95 -11.48 4.76
N ASP A 453 -10.19 -11.36 3.45
CA ASP A 453 -9.58 -10.31 2.62
C ASP A 453 -10.06 -8.91 3.05
N ALA A 454 -11.36 -8.78 3.32
CA ALA A 454 -11.94 -7.53 3.78
C ALA A 454 -11.47 -7.15 5.20
N ALA A 455 -11.41 -8.11 6.13
CA ALA A 455 -10.94 -7.91 7.49
C ALA A 455 -9.45 -7.53 7.54
N TRP A 456 -8.63 -8.09 6.65
CA TRP A 456 -7.22 -7.73 6.56
C TRP A 456 -7.01 -6.26 6.16
N VAL A 457 -7.79 -5.71 5.24
CA VAL A 457 -7.74 -4.27 4.88
C VAL A 457 -8.08 -3.39 6.09
N LEU A 458 -9.05 -3.78 6.91
CA LEU A 458 -9.37 -3.08 8.15
C LEU A 458 -8.23 -3.21 9.18
N ALA A 459 -7.68 -4.41 9.36
CA ALA A 459 -6.52 -4.62 10.23
C ALA A 459 -5.34 -3.73 9.83
N LEU A 460 -5.00 -3.69 8.54
CA LEU A 460 -3.96 -2.82 7.99
C LEU A 460 -4.24 -1.34 8.25
N THR A 461 -5.50 -0.91 8.16
CA THR A 461 -5.89 0.48 8.47
C THR A 461 -5.57 0.82 9.91
N MET A 462 -5.94 -0.06 10.85
CA MET A 462 -5.68 0.12 12.28
C MET A 462 -4.18 0.04 12.60
N ILE A 463 -3.47 -0.92 12.02
CA ILE A 463 -2.03 -1.16 12.22
C ILE A 463 -1.22 0.02 11.67
N LYS A 464 -1.44 0.42 10.42
CA LYS A 464 -0.60 1.40 9.71
C LYS A 464 -0.92 2.84 10.08
N TYR A 465 -2.20 3.16 10.21
CA TYR A 465 -2.66 4.54 10.39
C TYR A 465 -3.18 4.85 11.80
N GLY A 466 -3.30 3.85 12.67
CA GLY A 466 -3.79 4.06 14.04
C GLY A 466 -5.23 4.57 14.06
N THR A 467 -6.06 4.15 13.11
CA THR A 467 -7.45 4.60 12.99
C THR A 467 -8.35 3.52 12.41
N LYS A 468 -9.65 3.62 12.66
CA LYS A 468 -10.73 2.86 12.00
C LYS A 468 -11.24 3.58 10.74
N ASP A 469 -10.96 4.90 10.59
CA ASP A 469 -11.32 5.74 9.45
C ASP A 469 -10.15 5.87 8.45
N LEU A 470 -10.14 5.02 7.42
CA LEU A 470 -9.12 5.11 6.37
C LEU A 470 -9.22 6.41 5.55
N GLN A 471 -10.44 6.98 5.42
CA GLN A 471 -10.64 8.19 4.63
C GLN A 471 -9.93 9.43 5.21
N ALA A 472 -9.54 9.40 6.48
CA ALA A 472 -8.70 10.44 7.08
C ALA A 472 -7.31 10.52 6.42
N TYR A 473 -6.84 9.45 5.78
CA TYR A 473 -5.53 9.34 5.13
C TYR A 473 -5.65 9.06 3.63
N MET A 474 -6.54 8.15 3.23
CA MET A 474 -6.78 7.76 1.85
C MET A 474 -8.28 7.59 1.61
N ARG A 475 -8.88 8.55 0.91
CA ARG A 475 -10.32 8.52 0.66
C ARG A 475 -10.74 7.50 -0.39
N GLY A 476 -9.82 7.04 -1.21
CA GLY A 476 -10.16 6.24 -2.37
C GLY A 476 -11.00 7.01 -3.39
N CYS A 477 -11.53 6.33 -4.39
CA CYS A 477 -12.39 6.91 -5.40
C CYS A 477 -13.87 6.83 -4.95
N THR A 478 -14.24 7.63 -3.96
CA THR A 478 -15.55 7.57 -3.28
C THR A 478 -16.38 8.85 -3.41
N ALA A 479 -15.82 9.93 -3.98
CA ALA A 479 -16.45 11.22 -4.21
C ALA A 479 -16.21 11.72 -5.64
N TYR A 480 -16.41 10.84 -6.63
CA TYR A 480 -16.05 11.10 -8.02
C TYR A 480 -17.17 10.73 -9.01
N SER A 481 -18.42 10.81 -8.61
CA SER A 481 -19.57 10.50 -9.46
C SER A 481 -20.00 11.73 -10.28
N ASN A 482 -19.28 12.03 -11.36
CA ASN A 482 -19.58 13.15 -12.24
C ASN A 482 -20.15 12.68 -13.58
N GLN A 483 -21.11 13.42 -14.13
CA GLN A 483 -21.66 13.21 -15.46
C GLN A 483 -22.09 14.54 -16.04
N TYR A 484 -21.56 14.90 -17.21
CA TYR A 484 -21.84 16.17 -17.88
C TYR A 484 -22.13 15.97 -19.36
N ASN A 485 -22.88 16.92 -19.94
CA ASN A 485 -22.98 16.99 -21.40
C ASN A 485 -21.67 17.48 -22.01
N VAL A 486 -21.38 17.02 -23.22
CA VAL A 486 -20.36 17.63 -24.08
C VAL A 486 -20.75 19.10 -24.32
N ALA A 487 -19.83 20.03 -24.09
CA ALA A 487 -20.09 21.46 -24.27
C ALA A 487 -19.96 21.93 -25.71
N VAL A 488 -18.98 21.38 -26.46
CA VAL A 488 -18.69 21.71 -27.85
C VAL A 488 -18.52 20.41 -28.64
N ALA A 489 -19.24 20.28 -29.75
CA ALA A 489 -19.15 19.15 -30.65
C ALA A 489 -17.87 19.22 -31.50
N GLU A 490 -17.23 18.08 -31.72
CA GLU A 490 -16.06 17.93 -32.61
C GLU A 490 -16.17 16.67 -33.43
N GLU A 491 -15.66 16.73 -34.67
CA GLU A 491 -15.52 15.55 -35.54
C GLU A 491 -14.07 15.08 -35.54
N ASN A 492 -13.88 13.76 -35.71
CA ASN A 492 -12.55 13.13 -35.86
C ASN A 492 -11.58 13.52 -34.72
N THR A 493 -12.04 13.47 -33.49
CA THR A 493 -11.33 13.92 -32.30
C THR A 493 -10.93 12.77 -31.37
N LYS A 494 -9.92 12.99 -30.51
CA LYS A 494 -9.56 12.12 -29.39
C LYS A 494 -9.78 12.81 -28.03
N ARG A 495 -10.66 13.78 -27.98
CA ARG A 495 -10.94 14.54 -26.77
C ARG A 495 -12.44 14.87 -26.65
N VAL A 496 -12.83 15.31 -25.47
CA VAL A 496 -14.18 15.79 -25.19
C VAL A 496 -14.08 17.17 -24.58
N ILE A 497 -14.78 18.15 -25.15
CA ILE A 497 -14.78 19.52 -24.64
C ILE A 497 -15.93 19.69 -23.63
N LEU A 498 -15.59 20.16 -22.46
CA LEU A 498 -16.49 20.55 -21.36
C LEU A 498 -16.32 22.04 -21.03
N THR A 499 -17.25 22.61 -20.27
CA THR A 499 -16.96 23.91 -19.66
C THR A 499 -15.75 23.77 -18.73
N LYS A 500 -15.01 24.85 -18.55
CA LYS A 500 -13.82 24.87 -17.69
C LYS A 500 -14.12 24.39 -16.27
N ASP A 501 -15.25 24.84 -15.70
CA ASP A 501 -15.69 24.43 -14.37
C ASP A 501 -15.99 22.93 -14.29
N GLN A 502 -16.65 22.36 -15.31
CA GLN A 502 -16.91 20.92 -15.37
C GLN A 502 -15.63 20.11 -15.53
N ALA A 503 -14.71 20.56 -16.39
CA ALA A 503 -13.42 19.89 -16.60
C ALA A 503 -12.57 19.84 -15.33
N ASN A 504 -12.66 20.83 -14.45
CA ASN A 504 -11.94 20.88 -13.16
C ASN A 504 -12.37 19.79 -12.18
N TYR A 505 -13.51 19.13 -12.38
CA TYR A 505 -13.90 17.98 -11.58
C TYR A 505 -13.16 16.70 -11.97
N PHE A 506 -12.56 16.64 -13.14
CA PHE A 506 -11.86 15.47 -13.64
C PHE A 506 -10.39 15.45 -13.23
N VAL A 507 -9.80 14.28 -13.26
CA VAL A 507 -8.39 14.03 -12.86
C VAL A 507 -7.66 13.32 -13.99
N VAL A 508 -6.49 13.84 -14.36
CA VAL A 508 -5.60 13.15 -15.32
C VAL A 508 -5.20 11.79 -14.76
N GLY A 509 -5.29 10.75 -15.59
CA GLY A 509 -5.05 9.36 -15.19
C GLY A 509 -6.32 8.60 -14.80
N SER A 510 -7.43 9.28 -14.47
CA SER A 510 -8.73 8.65 -14.23
C SER A 510 -9.43 8.24 -15.54
N PHE A 511 -10.57 7.57 -15.42
CA PHE A 511 -11.27 6.96 -16.54
C PHE A 511 -12.66 7.58 -16.74
N VAL A 512 -13.05 7.67 -18.00
CA VAL A 512 -14.38 8.16 -18.40
C VAL A 512 -14.97 7.30 -19.51
N SER A 513 -16.31 7.27 -19.56
CA SER A 513 -17.06 6.79 -20.75
C SER A 513 -17.77 7.95 -21.40
N VAL A 514 -17.95 7.86 -22.71
CA VAL A 514 -18.75 8.78 -23.52
C VAL A 514 -19.90 8.01 -24.13
N GLY A 515 -21.13 8.47 -23.88
CA GLY A 515 -22.33 7.82 -24.37
C GLY A 515 -23.23 8.76 -25.17
N ASN A 516 -23.80 8.22 -26.25
CA ASN A 516 -24.91 8.84 -26.94
C ASN A 516 -26.22 8.25 -26.42
N PRO A 517 -26.98 8.97 -25.59
CA PRO A 517 -28.24 8.47 -25.03
C PRO A 517 -29.36 8.39 -26.09
N GLY A 518 -29.21 9.05 -27.24
CA GLY A 518 -30.31 9.17 -28.23
C GLY A 518 -31.54 9.77 -27.60
N SER A 519 -32.70 9.09 -27.68
CA SER A 519 -33.95 9.49 -27.07
C SER A 519 -34.15 9.00 -25.63
N ASN A 520 -33.16 8.31 -25.05
CA ASN A 520 -33.28 7.79 -23.69
C ASN A 520 -33.12 8.91 -22.65
N THR A 521 -33.98 8.87 -21.63
CA THR A 521 -34.00 9.86 -20.53
C THR A 521 -33.31 9.35 -19.26
N ASN A 522 -32.99 8.04 -19.17
CA ASN A 522 -32.23 7.46 -18.08
C ASN A 522 -30.74 7.49 -18.44
N TYR A 523 -29.94 8.20 -17.67
CA TYR A 523 -28.51 8.37 -17.87
C TYR A 523 -27.66 7.51 -16.92
N ASP A 524 -28.25 6.47 -16.32
CA ASP A 524 -27.50 5.54 -15.49
C ASP A 524 -26.45 4.80 -16.34
N ARG A 525 -25.23 4.74 -15.82
CA ARG A 525 -24.06 4.08 -16.45
C ARG A 525 -24.23 2.56 -16.60
N TYR A 526 -25.28 1.98 -16.03
CA TYR A 526 -25.69 0.59 -16.28
C TYR A 526 -26.00 0.32 -17.75
N TYR A 527 -26.58 1.30 -18.46
CA TYR A 527 -27.04 1.12 -19.81
C TYR A 527 -25.91 1.20 -20.85
N ALA A 528 -25.92 0.27 -21.81
CA ALA A 528 -24.92 0.16 -22.86
C ALA A 528 -24.74 1.45 -23.69
N TYR A 529 -25.83 2.22 -23.90
CA TYR A 529 -25.79 3.47 -24.65
C TYR A 529 -25.01 4.59 -23.92
N MET A 530 -24.73 4.44 -22.63
CA MET A 530 -23.85 5.35 -21.88
C MET A 530 -22.36 5.06 -22.12
N HIS A 531 -22.04 4.02 -22.90
CA HIS A 531 -20.69 3.55 -23.23
C HIS A 531 -20.50 3.32 -24.75
N ASN A 532 -21.47 3.69 -25.58
CA ASN A 532 -21.51 3.29 -26.98
C ASN A 532 -20.58 4.08 -27.90
N ILE A 533 -20.02 5.20 -27.45
CA ILE A 533 -19.01 5.98 -28.18
C ILE A 533 -17.61 5.60 -27.68
N VAL A 534 -17.37 5.75 -26.39
CA VAL A 534 -16.11 5.40 -25.74
C VAL A 534 -16.42 4.74 -24.40
N ASP A 535 -15.78 3.61 -24.12
CA ASP A 535 -16.05 2.85 -22.92
C ASP A 535 -14.84 2.73 -21.99
N SER A 536 -14.88 3.45 -20.87
CA SER A 536 -13.87 3.45 -19.80
C SER A 536 -12.46 3.63 -20.36
N VAL A 537 -12.13 4.82 -20.80
CA VAL A 537 -10.81 5.20 -21.32
C VAL A 537 -10.16 6.22 -20.43
N LYS A 538 -8.83 6.20 -20.41
CA LYS A 538 -8.01 7.05 -19.56
C LYS A 538 -7.99 8.49 -20.06
N ILE A 539 -8.11 9.45 -19.15
CA ILE A 539 -7.80 10.86 -19.40
C ILE A 539 -6.27 11.02 -19.34
N THR A 540 -5.67 11.43 -20.47
CA THR A 540 -4.20 11.64 -20.55
C THR A 540 -3.77 13.07 -20.30
N ALA A 541 -4.65 14.03 -20.59
CA ALA A 541 -4.44 15.45 -20.31
C ALA A 541 -5.77 16.19 -20.14
N ILE A 542 -5.73 17.34 -19.50
CA ILE A 542 -6.81 18.33 -19.46
C ILE A 542 -6.21 19.62 -20.02
N GLU A 543 -6.69 20.06 -21.18
CA GLU A 543 -6.12 21.16 -21.94
C GLU A 543 -7.10 22.31 -22.05
N ALA A 544 -6.62 23.54 -21.91
CA ALA A 544 -7.44 24.74 -22.18
C ALA A 544 -7.75 24.80 -23.69
N VAL A 545 -9.03 25.01 -24.04
CA VAL A 545 -9.49 25.24 -25.43
C VAL A 545 -9.65 26.73 -25.67
N ASP A 546 -10.34 27.41 -24.76
CA ASP A 546 -10.54 28.85 -24.76
C ASP A 546 -10.74 29.37 -23.33
N GLU A 547 -11.21 30.59 -23.13
CA GLU A 547 -11.43 31.19 -21.80
C GLU A 547 -12.46 30.45 -20.97
N THR A 548 -13.43 29.75 -21.61
CA THR A 548 -14.60 29.13 -20.99
C THR A 548 -14.64 27.64 -21.08
N HIS A 549 -13.78 27.00 -21.91
CA HIS A 549 -13.78 25.57 -22.16
C HIS A 549 -12.42 24.93 -21.93
N SER A 550 -12.44 23.67 -21.52
CA SER A 550 -11.30 22.78 -21.47
C SER A 550 -11.65 21.41 -22.07
N ALA A 551 -10.65 20.74 -22.64
CA ALA A 551 -10.80 19.43 -23.25
C ALA A 551 -10.20 18.34 -22.37
N LEU A 552 -10.93 17.26 -22.16
CA LEU A 552 -10.40 16.00 -21.65
C LEU A 552 -9.81 15.22 -22.82
N VAL A 553 -8.50 15.08 -22.89
CA VAL A 553 -7.80 14.27 -23.90
C VAL A 553 -7.85 12.81 -23.46
N LEU A 554 -8.29 11.92 -24.35
CA LEU A 554 -8.59 10.53 -24.05
C LEU A 554 -7.64 9.58 -24.77
N ASP A 555 -7.23 8.51 -24.07
CA ASP A 555 -6.40 7.43 -24.61
C ASP A 555 -7.25 6.46 -25.45
N VAL A 556 -7.62 6.91 -26.65
CA VAL A 556 -8.40 6.12 -27.59
C VAL A 556 -7.56 5.75 -28.82
N ALA A 557 -7.72 4.51 -29.29
CA ALA A 557 -6.98 4.01 -30.47
C ALA A 557 -7.39 4.77 -31.74
N ALA A 558 -8.68 4.99 -31.94
CA ALA A 558 -9.23 5.70 -33.10
C ALA A 558 -9.96 6.98 -32.68
N PRO A 559 -9.91 8.04 -33.48
CA PRO A 559 -10.72 9.23 -33.24
C PRO A 559 -12.22 8.91 -33.37
N PHE A 560 -13.05 9.74 -32.75
CA PHE A 560 -14.51 9.64 -32.71
C PHE A 560 -15.15 11.01 -32.91
N THR A 561 -16.47 11.04 -33.05
CA THR A 561 -17.25 12.28 -33.15
C THR A 561 -18.01 12.52 -31.85
N THR A 562 -18.08 13.75 -31.41
CA THR A 562 -18.88 14.18 -30.26
C THR A 562 -20.02 15.11 -30.68
N GLU A 563 -21.13 15.07 -29.95
CA GLU A 563 -22.25 15.98 -30.04
C GLU A 563 -22.60 16.52 -28.67
N THR A 564 -23.22 17.69 -28.59
CA THR A 564 -23.60 18.34 -27.31
C THR A 564 -24.66 17.56 -26.53
N SER A 565 -25.36 16.62 -27.17
CA SER A 565 -26.28 15.68 -26.53
C SER A 565 -25.57 14.53 -25.79
N TYR A 566 -24.30 14.24 -26.10
CA TYR A 566 -23.56 13.13 -25.52
C TYR A 566 -23.19 13.40 -24.06
N LYS A 567 -23.09 12.33 -23.28
CA LYS A 567 -22.73 12.37 -21.89
C LYS A 567 -21.32 11.86 -21.67
N VAL A 568 -20.54 12.60 -20.88
CA VAL A 568 -19.25 12.18 -20.34
C VAL A 568 -19.47 11.78 -18.89
N SER A 569 -19.09 10.56 -18.52
CA SER A 569 -19.30 10.01 -17.19
C SER A 569 -17.98 9.49 -16.61
N THR A 570 -17.68 9.83 -15.35
CA THR A 570 -16.56 9.21 -14.61
C THR A 570 -16.78 7.70 -14.47
N MET A 571 -15.69 6.93 -14.58
CA MET A 571 -15.69 5.49 -14.48
C MET A 571 -14.69 5.01 -13.41
N HIS A 572 -14.70 3.72 -13.13
CA HIS A 572 -13.78 3.09 -12.19
C HIS A 572 -12.33 3.22 -12.67
N TRP A 573 -11.40 3.30 -11.74
CA TRP A 573 -9.99 3.13 -12.03
C TRP A 573 -9.69 1.69 -12.45
N GLU A 574 -8.73 1.51 -13.32
CA GLU A 574 -8.27 0.19 -13.76
C GLU A 574 -7.36 -0.44 -12.69
N THR A 575 -7.41 -1.77 -12.59
CA THR A 575 -6.46 -2.55 -11.78
C THR A 575 -5.05 -2.34 -12.33
N GLY A 576 -4.09 -2.09 -11.44
CA GLY A 576 -2.72 -1.69 -11.78
C GLY A 576 -2.52 -0.17 -11.82
N SER A 577 -3.57 0.63 -11.65
CA SER A 577 -3.44 2.11 -11.63
C SER A 577 -2.59 2.62 -10.46
N THR A 578 -2.37 1.83 -9.42
CA THR A 578 -1.49 2.18 -8.30
C THR A 578 -0.06 1.65 -8.45
N ASP A 579 0.27 0.97 -9.54
CA ASP A 579 1.63 0.42 -9.75
C ASP A 579 2.71 1.50 -9.84
N SER A 580 2.35 2.73 -10.26
CA SER A 580 3.26 3.89 -10.29
C SER A 580 3.41 4.60 -8.94
N VAL A 581 2.60 4.28 -7.94
CA VAL A 581 2.67 4.92 -6.62
C VAL A 581 3.92 4.47 -5.89
N GLN A 582 4.69 5.43 -5.38
CA GLN A 582 5.91 5.16 -4.63
C GLN A 582 5.59 4.46 -3.30
N GLY A 583 6.28 3.35 -3.01
CA GLY A 583 6.03 2.58 -1.79
C GLY A 583 4.75 1.71 -1.84
N TYR A 584 4.30 1.24 -0.68
CA TYR A 584 3.26 0.23 -0.55
C TYR A 584 1.87 0.81 -0.29
N ASP A 585 1.76 2.07 0.12
CA ASP A 585 0.52 2.76 0.44
C ASP A 585 0.39 4.04 -0.36
N GLY A 586 -0.81 4.40 -0.75
CA GLY A 586 -1.05 5.69 -1.39
C GLY A 586 -2.00 5.65 -2.58
N SER A 587 -1.99 6.71 -3.36
CA SER A 587 -2.79 6.85 -4.59
C SER A 587 -2.02 7.59 -5.68
N PRO A 588 -2.44 7.46 -6.96
CA PRO A 588 -1.66 8.00 -8.08
C PRO A 588 -1.41 9.51 -8.01
N VAL A 589 -2.41 10.28 -7.59
CA VAL A 589 -2.38 11.76 -7.64
C VAL A 589 -2.56 12.38 -6.26
N SER A 590 -3.67 12.04 -5.57
CA SER A 590 -4.03 12.61 -4.27
C SER A 590 -4.68 11.58 -3.39
N ASN A 591 -4.34 11.57 -2.11
CA ASN A 591 -4.88 10.63 -1.14
C ASN A 591 -6.18 11.12 -0.46
N THR A 592 -6.57 12.39 -0.62
CA THR A 592 -7.63 13.03 0.18
C THR A 592 -8.78 13.65 -0.60
N ASP A 593 -8.71 13.68 -1.93
CA ASP A 593 -9.73 14.33 -2.76
C ASP A 593 -10.97 13.46 -3.07
N GLY A 594 -10.89 12.16 -2.79
CA GLY A 594 -11.99 11.22 -3.05
C GLY A 594 -12.16 10.85 -4.53
N LYS A 595 -11.19 11.18 -5.40
CA LYS A 595 -11.27 10.96 -6.85
C LYS A 595 -10.36 9.84 -7.35
N ASN A 596 -9.44 9.38 -6.53
CA ASN A 596 -8.37 8.47 -6.93
C ASN A 596 -8.50 7.13 -6.23
N ILE A 597 -8.27 6.03 -6.96
CA ILE A 597 -8.03 4.72 -6.36
C ILE A 597 -6.88 4.82 -5.35
N CYS A 598 -6.90 4.03 -4.31
CA CYS A 598 -5.77 3.91 -3.38
C CYS A 598 -5.32 2.46 -3.20
N LYS A 599 -4.12 2.29 -2.66
CA LYS A 599 -3.62 1.00 -2.18
C LYS A 599 -3.19 1.10 -0.73
N ILE A 600 -3.39 0.03 0.03
CA ILE A 600 -2.86 -0.18 1.37
C ILE A 600 -2.06 -1.48 1.39
N ASN A 601 -0.83 -1.41 1.84
CA ASN A 601 0.11 -2.53 1.85
C ASN A 601 0.20 -3.26 0.49
N GLY A 602 0.13 -2.53 -0.61
CA GLY A 602 0.13 -3.06 -1.97
C GLY A 602 -1.24 -3.51 -2.50
N ILE A 603 -2.27 -3.66 -1.67
CA ILE A 603 -3.63 -4.05 -2.07
C ILE A 603 -4.39 -2.83 -2.58
N GLU A 604 -4.82 -2.84 -3.83
CA GLU A 604 -5.66 -1.80 -4.42
C GLU A 604 -7.09 -1.90 -3.88
N ILE A 605 -7.60 -0.79 -3.40
CA ILE A 605 -8.94 -0.68 -2.82
C ILE A 605 -9.67 0.57 -3.32
N MET A 606 -10.98 0.57 -3.22
CA MET A 606 -11.85 1.70 -3.57
C MET A 606 -11.55 2.29 -4.97
N PRO A 607 -11.60 1.49 -6.04
CA PRO A 607 -11.38 1.97 -7.41
C PRO A 607 -12.55 2.80 -7.96
N GLY A 608 -13.61 3.01 -7.19
CA GLY A 608 -14.85 3.67 -7.59
C GLY A 608 -16.03 2.72 -7.79
N GLY A 609 -15.90 1.45 -7.40
CA GLY A 609 -16.97 0.47 -7.42
C GLY A 609 -16.98 -0.40 -6.17
N LEU A 610 -18.17 -0.91 -5.85
CA LEU A 610 -18.42 -1.83 -4.73
C LEU A 610 -17.81 -3.20 -5.02
N SER A 611 -17.13 -3.79 -4.05
CA SER A 611 -16.60 -5.16 -4.18
C SER A 611 -17.61 -6.18 -3.65
N VAL A 612 -17.91 -7.21 -4.46
CA VAL A 612 -18.82 -8.30 -4.07
C VAL A 612 -18.13 -9.21 -3.05
N SER A 613 -18.78 -9.44 -1.90
CA SER A 613 -18.39 -10.51 -1.00
C SER A 613 -18.79 -11.87 -1.59
N GLY A 614 -17.79 -12.73 -1.82
CA GLY A 614 -17.96 -13.99 -2.54
C GLY A 614 -18.29 -15.18 -1.66
N ASN A 615 -18.08 -15.08 -0.34
CA ASN A 615 -18.26 -16.18 0.58
C ASN A 615 -19.28 -15.89 1.68
N SER A 616 -19.90 -14.73 1.70
CA SER A 616 -20.80 -14.33 2.78
C SER A 616 -22.04 -13.58 2.31
N VAL A 617 -23.09 -13.74 3.07
CA VAL A 617 -24.38 -13.09 2.88
C VAL A 617 -24.98 -12.74 4.23
N HIS A 618 -25.92 -11.80 4.27
CA HIS A 618 -26.78 -11.68 5.41
C HIS A 618 -28.24 -12.05 5.07
N ILE A 619 -28.94 -12.59 6.03
CA ILE A 619 -30.36 -12.90 5.92
C ILE A 619 -31.13 -12.02 6.88
N ILE A 620 -32.02 -11.20 6.32
CA ILE A 620 -32.98 -10.43 7.09
C ILE A 620 -34.20 -11.32 7.28
N GLU A 621 -34.64 -11.48 8.52
CA GLU A 621 -35.82 -12.25 8.89
C GLU A 621 -36.74 -11.39 9.72
N THR A 622 -38.03 -11.36 9.37
CA THR A 622 -39.07 -10.77 10.21
C THR A 622 -39.92 -11.93 10.71
N ASP A 623 -40.00 -12.13 12.04
CA ASP A 623 -40.77 -13.16 12.64
C ASP A 623 -42.30 -12.91 12.53
N SER A 624 -43.12 -13.84 13.01
CA SER A 624 -44.59 -13.71 13.00
C SER A 624 -45.10 -12.54 13.83
N ASP A 625 -44.29 -12.08 14.81
CA ASP A 625 -44.62 -10.98 15.72
C ASP A 625 -44.15 -9.63 15.20
N GLY A 626 -43.46 -9.61 14.03
CA GLY A 626 -42.98 -8.42 13.36
C GLY A 626 -41.57 -7.97 13.83
N ASN A 627 -40.86 -8.77 14.66
CA ASN A 627 -39.51 -8.44 15.05
C ASN A 627 -38.55 -8.78 13.93
N THR A 628 -37.69 -7.83 13.58
CA THR A 628 -36.73 -7.98 12.50
C THR A 628 -35.33 -8.22 13.05
N SER A 629 -34.65 -9.21 12.54
CA SER A 629 -33.24 -9.50 12.81
C SER A 629 -32.46 -9.67 11.51
N CYS A 630 -31.18 -9.40 11.58
CA CYS A 630 -30.25 -9.63 10.48
C CYS A 630 -29.19 -10.61 10.96
N THR A 631 -29.03 -11.71 10.25
CA THR A 631 -28.02 -12.74 10.59
C THR A 631 -27.03 -12.90 9.48
N TYR A 632 -25.75 -12.89 9.86
CA TYR A 632 -24.60 -13.00 8.98
C TYR A 632 -24.17 -14.46 8.85
N TYR A 633 -24.07 -14.94 7.63
CA TYR A 633 -23.66 -16.31 7.28
C TYR A 633 -22.43 -16.27 6.37
N ARG A 634 -21.50 -17.21 6.62
CA ARG A 634 -20.26 -17.36 5.84
C ARG A 634 -20.04 -18.79 5.41
N CYS A 635 -19.62 -18.97 4.17
CA CYS A 635 -19.17 -20.24 3.63
C CYS A 635 -17.63 -20.22 3.52
N ASP A 636 -16.94 -21.13 4.22
CA ASP A 636 -15.48 -21.22 4.20
C ASP A 636 -14.95 -22.16 3.09
N ASP A 637 -15.84 -22.74 2.30
CA ASP A 637 -15.52 -23.56 1.13
C ASP A 637 -16.30 -23.09 -0.09
N ALA A 638 -15.63 -22.40 -1.00
CA ALA A 638 -16.26 -21.86 -2.21
C ALA A 638 -16.96 -22.90 -3.07
N ARG A 639 -16.59 -24.17 -2.98
CA ARG A 639 -17.23 -25.28 -3.72
C ARG A 639 -18.66 -25.54 -3.27
N LEU A 640 -19.01 -25.10 -2.05
CA LEU A 640 -20.34 -25.29 -1.42
C LEU A 640 -21.25 -24.05 -1.55
N LEU A 641 -20.83 -22.99 -2.25
CA LEU A 641 -21.63 -21.78 -2.44
C LEU A 641 -22.98 -22.11 -3.10
N THR A 642 -24.03 -21.50 -2.57
CA THR A 642 -25.41 -21.67 -3.03
C THR A 642 -26.21 -20.38 -2.86
N THR A 643 -27.28 -20.23 -3.64
CA THR A 643 -28.27 -19.14 -3.49
C THR A 643 -29.54 -19.58 -2.76
N ASN A 644 -29.64 -20.84 -2.39
CA ASN A 644 -30.80 -21.34 -1.64
C ASN A 644 -30.72 -20.92 -0.18
N THR A 645 -31.64 -20.08 0.26
CA THR A 645 -31.67 -19.48 1.60
C THR A 645 -31.68 -20.52 2.71
N ASP A 646 -32.48 -21.60 2.57
CA ASP A 646 -32.57 -22.64 3.61
C ASP A 646 -31.28 -23.46 3.70
N THR A 647 -30.65 -23.73 2.57
CA THR A 647 -29.31 -24.36 2.54
C THR A 647 -28.27 -23.47 3.17
N ILE A 648 -28.30 -22.15 2.92
CA ILE A 648 -27.39 -21.18 3.57
C ILE A 648 -27.57 -21.29 5.09
N ILE A 649 -28.79 -21.19 5.59
CA ILE A 649 -29.09 -21.24 7.04
C ILE A 649 -28.61 -22.54 7.67
N SER A 650 -28.75 -23.67 6.99
CA SER A 650 -28.47 -25.01 7.54
C SER A 650 -27.00 -25.43 7.40
N SER A 651 -26.26 -24.90 6.42
CA SER A 651 -24.89 -25.37 6.09
C SER A 651 -23.79 -24.37 6.24
N TYR A 652 -24.10 -23.05 6.20
CA TYR A 652 -23.06 -22.02 6.39
C TYR A 652 -22.82 -21.77 7.87
N VAL A 653 -21.63 -21.25 8.17
CA VAL A 653 -21.27 -20.80 9.51
C VAL A 653 -22.09 -19.55 9.85
N LYS A 654 -22.90 -19.63 10.90
CA LYS A 654 -23.55 -18.47 11.49
C LYS A 654 -22.49 -17.63 12.21
N VAL A 655 -22.14 -16.48 11.65
CA VAL A 655 -21.09 -15.59 12.18
C VAL A 655 -21.62 -14.76 13.35
N GLY A 656 -22.80 -14.18 13.22
CA GLY A 656 -23.44 -13.36 14.24
C GLY A 656 -24.77 -12.79 13.80
N SER A 657 -25.45 -12.09 14.70
CA SER A 657 -26.70 -11.37 14.43
C SER A 657 -26.56 -9.91 14.86
N PHE A 658 -27.22 -9.02 14.15
CA PHE A 658 -27.16 -7.58 14.36
C PHE A 658 -28.48 -6.90 13.96
N PRO A 659 -28.74 -5.65 14.39
CA PRO A 659 -29.96 -4.94 14.04
C PRO A 659 -30.05 -4.66 12.53
N ALA A 660 -31.24 -4.81 11.94
CA ALA A 660 -31.50 -4.34 10.58
C ALA A 660 -31.50 -2.81 10.50
N THR A 661 -31.13 -2.25 9.35
CA THR A 661 -31.14 -0.80 9.12
C THR A 661 -32.43 -0.29 8.48
N ASP A 662 -33.31 -1.20 8.08
CA ASP A 662 -34.60 -0.94 7.41
C ASP A 662 -34.44 0.01 6.19
N ASN A 663 -33.62 -0.43 5.24
CA ASN A 663 -33.34 0.29 4.00
C ASN A 663 -32.72 1.70 4.17
N ALA A 664 -32.11 1.96 5.31
CA ALA A 664 -31.42 3.21 5.60
C ALA A 664 -29.91 3.00 5.76
N TRP A 665 -29.13 4.01 5.42
CA TRP A 665 -27.72 4.04 5.80
C TRP A 665 -27.59 4.38 7.28
N LYS A 666 -26.80 3.59 8.00
CA LYS A 666 -26.46 3.81 9.40
C LYS A 666 -24.95 3.78 9.56
N TYR A 667 -24.40 4.73 10.30
CA TYR A 667 -22.99 4.65 10.72
C TYR A 667 -22.82 3.59 11.82
N ILE A 668 -21.69 2.88 11.77
CA ILE A 668 -21.36 1.86 12.75
C ILE A 668 -20.84 2.55 14.01
N LYS A 669 -21.51 2.33 15.17
CA LYS A 669 -21.04 2.79 16.47
C LYS A 669 -20.14 1.75 17.14
N GLU A 670 -20.57 0.49 17.12
CA GLU A 670 -19.84 -0.64 17.70
C GLU A 670 -19.80 -1.77 16.67
N GLN A 671 -18.65 -2.41 16.54
CA GLN A 671 -18.43 -3.49 15.58
C GLN A 671 -17.81 -4.70 16.28
N MET A 672 -18.35 -5.87 16.04
CA MET A 672 -17.66 -7.11 16.35
C MET A 672 -16.55 -7.31 15.31
N VAL A 673 -15.30 -7.41 15.79
CA VAL A 673 -14.15 -7.70 14.96
C VAL A 673 -13.36 -8.86 15.58
N ASP A 674 -13.04 -9.86 14.77
CA ASP A 674 -12.10 -10.94 15.10
C ASP A 674 -11.23 -11.19 13.87
N PHE A 675 -10.06 -10.57 13.84
CA PHE A 675 -9.15 -10.66 12.69
C PHE A 675 -8.61 -12.09 12.51
N GLY A 676 -8.44 -12.86 13.59
CA GLY A 676 -8.01 -14.25 13.51
C GLY A 676 -9.00 -15.15 12.75
N LYS A 677 -10.29 -14.81 12.80
CA LYS A 677 -11.35 -15.50 12.05
C LYS A 677 -11.77 -14.78 10.78
N GLY A 678 -11.24 -13.58 10.52
CA GLY A 678 -11.67 -12.72 9.41
C GLY A 678 -13.15 -12.32 9.54
N VAL A 679 -13.56 -11.90 10.73
CA VAL A 679 -14.96 -11.57 11.03
C VAL A 679 -15.09 -10.10 11.38
N MET A 680 -16.06 -9.43 10.74
CA MET A 680 -16.46 -8.07 11.09
C MET A 680 -17.95 -7.85 10.75
N TYR A 681 -18.72 -7.35 11.73
CA TYR A 681 -20.13 -6.95 11.52
C TYR A 681 -20.55 -5.95 12.59
N PRO A 682 -21.54 -5.06 12.33
CA PRO A 682 -21.98 -4.07 13.30
C PRO A 682 -22.69 -4.72 14.47
N VAL A 683 -22.48 -4.21 15.67
CA VAL A 683 -23.22 -4.56 16.90
C VAL A 683 -24.28 -3.50 17.16
N THR A 684 -23.89 -2.24 17.08
CA THR A 684 -24.79 -1.08 17.24
C THR A 684 -24.48 0.00 16.19
N TYR A 685 -25.46 0.85 15.94
CA TYR A 685 -25.37 1.97 15.02
C TYR A 685 -25.41 3.31 15.73
N GLY A 686 -24.72 4.32 15.19
CA GLY A 686 -24.68 5.69 15.71
C GLY A 686 -23.44 6.43 15.24
N GLY A 687 -23.35 7.71 15.60
CA GLY A 687 -22.24 8.57 15.22
C GLY A 687 -22.36 9.16 13.81
N GLY A 688 -21.26 9.29 13.09
CA GLY A 688 -21.14 9.90 11.77
C GLY A 688 -19.79 9.62 11.14
N ASP A 689 -19.49 10.29 10.03
CA ASP A 689 -18.29 10.11 9.20
C ASP A 689 -16.95 10.49 9.86
N LYS A 690 -16.98 10.91 11.12
CA LYS A 690 -15.79 11.25 11.93
C LYS A 690 -15.85 10.66 13.34
N ALA A 691 -16.75 9.71 13.57
CA ALA A 691 -16.97 9.14 14.89
C ALA A 691 -17.05 7.62 14.86
N TYR A 692 -16.51 6.97 15.87
CA TYR A 692 -16.49 5.53 16.10
C TYR A 692 -15.78 4.76 14.96
N TRP A 693 -16.54 4.16 14.03
CA TRP A 693 -16.01 3.42 12.89
C TRP A 693 -16.04 4.22 11.58
N ALA A 694 -16.70 5.38 11.57
CA ALA A 694 -16.87 6.31 10.45
C ALA A 694 -17.56 5.72 9.20
N ASP A 695 -17.62 4.40 9.06
CA ASP A 695 -18.14 3.69 7.89
C ASP A 695 -19.64 3.40 8.00
N GLY A 696 -20.31 3.30 6.85
CA GLY A 696 -21.72 3.03 6.76
C GLY A 696 -22.07 1.55 6.57
N TRP A 697 -23.20 1.15 7.14
CA TRP A 697 -23.81 -0.16 6.93
C TRP A 697 -25.26 -0.03 6.48
N HIS A 698 -25.66 -0.89 5.54
CA HIS A 698 -27.02 -0.92 4.99
C HIS A 698 -27.46 -2.37 4.80
N THR A 699 -28.58 -2.79 5.36
CA THR A 699 -29.05 -4.17 5.30
C THR A 699 -30.09 -4.43 4.21
N GLY A 700 -30.64 -3.39 3.61
CA GLY A 700 -31.79 -3.49 2.71
C GLY A 700 -33.13 -3.39 3.42
N SER A 701 -34.21 -3.54 2.65
CA SER A 701 -35.58 -3.43 3.15
C SER A 701 -35.95 -4.63 4.02
N THR A 702 -36.65 -4.36 5.11
CA THR A 702 -37.26 -5.34 5.99
C THR A 702 -38.30 -6.18 5.22
N PRO A 703 -38.23 -7.53 5.24
CA PRO A 703 -39.24 -8.36 4.63
C PRO A 703 -40.56 -8.33 5.46
N SER A 704 -41.65 -8.77 4.85
CA SER A 704 -42.95 -8.92 5.56
C SER A 704 -42.84 -9.95 6.69
N ALA A 705 -43.75 -9.86 7.67
CA ALA A 705 -43.82 -10.80 8.78
C ALA A 705 -43.86 -12.26 8.28
N GLY A 706 -43.07 -13.12 8.92
CA GLY A 706 -42.88 -14.52 8.54
C GLY A 706 -42.03 -14.77 7.31
N GLN A 707 -41.38 -13.73 6.76
CA GLN A 707 -40.55 -13.81 5.55
C GLN A 707 -39.08 -13.63 5.85
N LYS A 708 -38.23 -14.21 4.96
CA LYS A 708 -36.76 -14.07 4.97
C LYS A 708 -36.30 -13.51 3.64
N SER A 709 -35.21 -12.72 3.67
CA SER A 709 -34.59 -12.17 2.48
C SER A 709 -33.07 -12.27 2.59
N ALA A 710 -32.46 -13.11 1.74
CA ALA A 710 -31.02 -13.20 1.61
C ALA A 710 -30.48 -12.02 0.76
N ARG A 711 -29.44 -11.38 1.22
CA ARG A 711 -28.81 -10.21 0.60
C ARG A 711 -27.31 -10.46 0.41
N GLU A 712 -26.80 -10.01 -0.72
CA GLU A 712 -25.36 -9.95 -0.93
C GLU A 712 -24.73 -8.81 -0.13
N LEU A 713 -23.45 -8.93 0.15
CA LEU A 713 -22.66 -7.89 0.81
C LEU A 713 -21.74 -7.22 -0.23
N LEU A 714 -21.92 -5.93 -0.42
CA LEU A 714 -21.11 -5.11 -1.31
C LEU A 714 -20.27 -4.15 -0.44
N ARG A 715 -18.94 -4.18 -0.61
CA ARG A 715 -17.99 -3.59 0.34
C ARG A 715 -17.31 -2.33 -0.19
N ARG A 716 -16.79 -1.52 0.72
CA ARG A 716 -15.83 -0.40 0.57
C ARG A 716 -16.39 0.89 -0.03
N GLY A 717 -17.47 0.87 -0.79
CA GLY A 717 -18.03 2.08 -1.41
C GLY A 717 -17.73 2.21 -2.90
N ASP A 718 -18.53 3.05 -3.58
CA ASP A 718 -18.42 3.38 -4.99
C ASP A 718 -18.11 4.88 -5.21
N LEU A 719 -18.12 5.34 -6.47
CA LEU A 719 -17.86 6.73 -6.86
C LEU A 719 -18.70 7.77 -6.13
N GLY A 720 -19.87 7.40 -5.60
CA GLY A 720 -20.83 8.29 -4.97
C GLY A 720 -21.03 8.09 -3.48
N SER A 721 -20.35 7.13 -2.86
CA SER A 721 -20.55 6.78 -1.45
C SER A 721 -20.09 7.86 -0.46
N GLY A 722 -19.12 8.70 -0.85
CA GLY A 722 -18.68 9.83 -0.01
C GLY A 722 -18.12 9.40 1.35
N GLY A 723 -18.51 10.11 2.41
CA GLY A 723 -17.98 9.94 3.75
C GLY A 723 -18.37 8.65 4.46
N ILE A 724 -19.33 7.88 3.93
CA ILE A 724 -19.71 6.58 4.53
C ILE A 724 -18.86 5.41 4.04
N ALA A 725 -18.05 5.59 2.98
CA ALA A 725 -17.19 4.55 2.41
C ALA A 725 -16.01 4.23 3.35
N GLY A 726 -15.47 3.02 3.24
CA GLY A 726 -14.26 2.62 3.97
C GLY A 726 -14.16 1.12 4.18
N PRO A 727 -13.18 0.64 4.97
CA PRO A 727 -12.91 -0.78 5.17
C PRO A 727 -14.07 -1.57 5.77
N SER A 728 -14.86 -0.95 6.64
CA SER A 728 -16.03 -1.57 7.30
C SER A 728 -17.35 -1.32 6.58
N PHE A 729 -17.34 -0.52 5.49
CA PHE A 729 -18.54 -0.25 4.71
C PHE A 729 -19.15 -1.50 4.10
N VAL A 730 -20.48 -1.63 4.24
CA VAL A 730 -21.27 -2.67 3.57
C VAL A 730 -22.59 -2.13 3.06
N PHE A 731 -22.88 -2.39 1.79
CA PHE A 731 -24.21 -2.23 1.21
C PHE A 731 -24.86 -3.62 0.99
N GLY A 732 -25.91 -3.89 1.73
CA GLY A 732 -26.72 -5.11 1.62
C GLY A 732 -28.12 -4.83 1.09
N GLY A 733 -28.32 -3.77 0.31
CA GLY A 733 -29.62 -3.41 -0.25
C GLY A 733 -30.05 -4.28 -1.42
N GLY A 734 -29.11 -4.88 -2.13
CA GLY A 734 -29.35 -5.76 -3.28
C GLY A 734 -29.76 -7.18 -2.88
N GLY A 735 -30.50 -7.86 -3.78
CA GLY A 735 -30.65 -9.31 -3.70
C GLY A 735 -29.35 -9.99 -4.16
N LEU A 736 -29.26 -11.32 -3.97
CA LEU A 736 -28.04 -12.10 -4.29
C LEU A 736 -27.56 -11.99 -5.75
N ALA A 737 -28.40 -11.54 -6.68
CA ALA A 737 -28.11 -11.46 -8.11
C ALA A 737 -27.95 -10.02 -8.63
N GLY A 738 -27.77 -9.04 -7.75
CA GLY A 738 -27.56 -7.65 -8.15
C GLY A 738 -26.23 -7.49 -8.92
N ALA A 739 -26.28 -7.04 -10.17
CA ALA A 739 -25.10 -6.86 -11.00
C ALA A 739 -25.22 -5.57 -11.82
N TRP A 740 -24.60 -4.49 -11.34
CA TRP A 740 -24.69 -3.17 -11.94
C TRP A 740 -23.30 -2.64 -12.34
N TRP A 741 -23.27 -1.49 -13.02
CA TRP A 741 -22.04 -0.87 -13.51
C TRP A 741 -21.04 -0.53 -12.38
N HIS A 742 -21.53 -0.26 -11.18
CA HIS A 742 -20.71 0.08 -10.01
C HIS A 742 -20.40 -1.12 -9.12
N ILE A 743 -20.79 -2.34 -9.51
CA ILE A 743 -20.44 -3.57 -8.80
C ILE A 743 -19.28 -4.24 -9.52
N LEU A 744 -18.19 -4.33 -8.82
CA LEU A 744 -16.94 -4.95 -9.23
C LEU A 744 -16.72 -6.24 -8.44
N ALA A 745 -15.71 -6.98 -8.78
CA ALA A 745 -15.26 -8.12 -8.02
C ALA A 745 -13.73 -8.20 -8.02
N THR A 746 -13.19 -8.85 -7.03
CA THR A 746 -11.87 -9.46 -7.09
C THR A 746 -12.00 -10.95 -6.89
N LEU A 747 -10.97 -11.75 -7.21
CA LEU A 747 -10.94 -13.18 -6.88
C LEU A 747 -10.10 -13.36 -5.63
N SER A 748 -10.62 -14.12 -4.67
CA SER A 748 -9.93 -14.39 -3.43
C SER A 748 -9.04 -15.62 -3.51
N PRO A 749 -7.77 -15.55 -3.06
CA PRO A 749 -6.98 -16.74 -2.80
C PRO A 749 -7.43 -17.49 -1.54
N ASN A 750 -8.35 -16.91 -0.75
CA ASN A 750 -8.85 -17.43 0.52
C ASN A 750 -10.23 -18.09 0.39
N ALA A 751 -10.58 -18.54 -0.81
CA ALA A 751 -11.89 -19.06 -1.14
C ALA A 751 -12.23 -20.42 -0.47
N VAL A 752 -11.22 -21.19 -0.08
CA VAL A 752 -11.36 -22.43 0.70
C VAL A 752 -10.37 -22.40 1.85
N ARG A 753 -10.85 -22.31 3.09
CA ARG A 753 -10.03 -22.25 4.31
C ARG A 753 -10.49 -23.24 5.35
N GLY A 754 -9.54 -23.99 5.91
CA GLY A 754 -9.77 -24.97 6.96
C GLY A 754 -10.12 -24.35 8.32
N GLU A 755 -10.46 -25.21 9.27
CA GLU A 755 -10.66 -24.85 10.68
C GLU A 755 -9.46 -25.29 11.51
N TRP A 756 -8.73 -24.32 12.06
CA TRP A 756 -7.63 -24.65 12.96
C TRP A 756 -8.19 -25.24 14.27
N GLN A 757 -7.68 -26.42 14.62
CA GLN A 757 -7.96 -27.05 15.90
C GLN A 757 -6.71 -27.02 16.74
N ALA A 758 -6.79 -26.43 17.93
CA ALA A 758 -5.73 -26.60 18.91
C ALA A 758 -5.64 -28.10 19.23
N THR A 759 -4.69 -28.78 18.63
CA THR A 759 -4.38 -30.16 19.11
C THR A 759 -3.98 -30.03 20.56
N ALA A 760 -4.75 -30.71 21.42
CA ALA A 760 -4.57 -30.76 22.87
C ALA A 760 -3.15 -31.17 23.26
#